data_f842f207a95bc9cfd2217238153084e0
#
_entry.id   f842f207a95bc9cfd2217238153084e0
#
_cell.length_a   1.000
_cell.length_b   1.000
_cell.length_c   1.000
_cell.angle_alpha   90.00
_cell.angle_beta   90.00
_cell.angle_gamma   90.00
#
_symmetry.space_group_name_H-M   'P 1'
#
loop_
_entity.id
_entity.type
_entity.pdbx_description
1 polymer ?
#
loop_
_entity_poly.entity_id
_entity_poly.type
_entity_poly.pdbx_seq_one_letter_code
_entity_poly.pdbx_strand_id
1 'polypeptide(L)'
;MKLLSKLARLAQKLVDNGLGGGLAQEMNKPVGERYVTPGMGEAVRAAASEGIVLLENDGVLPLARGARVAVFGRCQFDYFYVGYGSGGDVHPPYTVSPAAAFAAAEKEGRLTCNAALRKVYEEWRARSANRSDDGWWGHWPMHYPEMPVSPALAAEAAAESDVAVVIIGRAAGEDRDNKPEPGSYYLTRTERDLLDAVTAAFAKTVVVLDCGNIIDLAWVKGCKGRISALVYAWHGGMESGNALLSVLTGEISPCGKLTDTIAEQYTDYPAARHFGGKKYNEYAEDIYVGYRYFETFAPERVLYPFGYGLSYTNFSFEAGELVEEEAALCLRFAVQNTGERAGKEVAQLYVSAPRGRLGKPARVLAGFVKTDVLAPGQRREFELRVPLYSIASFDEAAGEYVLEAGEYAFYIGSSVRAQVCAGRWHVGRERSFGRLAHICPVQKPFTRLCMGEGGAPAQQTVSVRRVDLRARIEGAMPVAVGFRGERGITLQDVAAGRAGEDDFISQLSDADLEALTRGYGCMNAPFGSHGNGGAFGGITPALQARGVPPVITADGPSGLRVSAFTALLPCGTALASAWNPALVQALYEKAAEEMVHFGVDVLLAPGMNIHRDPLCGRNFEYYSEDPLLSGKIAAAAVRGIQSCGGAACIKHFACNNQETNRNKNDSRVSERALREIYLKGFEICIAESAPAALMTAYNKINGVWCHYNYDLAATVLRGEWGYTGLIMTDWWMQHGQSPEFAGVKDNAYRIRARVDLYMPGSFSRMCKGYKADKKLIGRVDRRGGVTRGELEYCARNTLRAVIRLCFAGNKAEQAEPKSAFRRV
;
A
#
# COMPACT_ATOMS: atom_id res chain seq x y z
N MET A 1 -18.60 -28.83 19.48
CA MET A 1 -17.91 -27.70 18.82
C MET A 1 -16.76 -28.14 17.89
N LYS A 2 -15.73 -28.89 18.34
CA LYS A 2 -14.58 -29.31 17.47
C LYS A 2 -14.97 -30.15 16.23
N LEU A 3 -16.05 -30.94 16.28
CA LEU A 3 -16.51 -31.74 15.12
C LEU A 3 -17.26 -30.88 14.09
N LEU A 4 -18.07 -29.93 14.56
CA LEU A 4 -18.77 -28.97 13.70
C LEU A 4 -17.80 -28.02 13.01
N SER A 5 -16.71 -27.59 13.68
CA SER A 5 -15.67 -26.79 13.07
C SER A 5 -14.85 -27.57 12.04
N LYS A 6 -14.60 -28.88 12.27
CA LYS A 6 -13.96 -29.75 11.26
C LYS A 6 -14.86 -30.01 10.05
N LEU A 7 -16.18 -30.20 10.26
CA LEU A 7 -17.15 -30.36 9.18
C LEU A 7 -17.34 -29.04 8.40
N ALA A 8 -17.38 -27.90 9.09
CA ALA A 8 -17.39 -26.60 8.45
C ALA A 8 -16.10 -26.34 7.63
N ARG A 9 -14.91 -26.72 8.16
CA ARG A 9 -13.64 -26.67 7.41
C ARG A 9 -13.64 -27.58 6.21
N LEU A 10 -14.19 -28.78 6.31
CA LEU A 10 -14.29 -29.74 5.19
C LEU A 10 -15.28 -29.26 4.12
N ALA A 11 -16.43 -28.72 4.55
CA ALA A 11 -17.40 -28.11 3.66
C ALA A 11 -16.84 -26.84 2.98
N GLN A 12 -16.11 -26.02 3.71
CA GLN A 12 -15.43 -24.85 3.17
C GLN A 12 -14.31 -25.25 2.20
N LYS A 13 -13.47 -26.25 2.53
CA LYS A 13 -12.50 -26.82 1.59
C LYS A 13 -13.14 -27.38 0.32
N LEU A 14 -14.31 -28.01 0.42
CA LEU A 14 -15.06 -28.50 -0.73
C LEU A 14 -15.65 -27.35 -1.56
N VAL A 15 -16.13 -26.29 -0.91
CA VAL A 15 -16.60 -25.06 -1.55
C VAL A 15 -15.44 -24.32 -2.20
N ASP A 16 -14.30 -24.18 -1.51
CA ASP A 16 -13.11 -23.48 -1.99
C ASP A 16 -12.40 -24.27 -3.11
N ASN A 17 -12.32 -25.60 -3.00
CA ASN A 17 -11.82 -26.50 -4.05
C ASN A 17 -12.77 -26.57 -5.26
N GLY A 18 -14.07 -26.38 -5.04
CA GLY A 18 -15.06 -26.32 -6.12
C GLY A 18 -15.30 -24.92 -6.69
N LEU A 19 -15.04 -23.86 -5.94
CA LEU A 19 -15.46 -22.49 -6.23
C LEU A 19 -14.31 -21.46 -6.41
N GLY A 20 -13.05 -21.90 -6.43
CA GLY A 20 -11.93 -21.08 -6.91
C GLY A 20 -10.97 -20.49 -5.88
N GLY A 21 -11.28 -20.44 -4.58
CA GLY A 21 -10.35 -19.90 -3.56
C GLY A 21 -9.25 -20.89 -3.16
N GLY A 22 -9.59 -22.13 -2.82
CA GLY A 22 -8.64 -23.19 -2.51
C GLY A 22 -7.87 -23.70 -3.73
N LEU A 23 -8.46 -23.61 -4.93
CA LEU A 23 -7.77 -23.87 -6.19
C LEU A 23 -6.67 -22.83 -6.48
N ALA A 24 -6.88 -21.56 -6.15
CA ALA A 24 -5.86 -20.52 -6.30
C ALA A 24 -4.63 -20.80 -5.40
N GLN A 25 -4.85 -21.27 -4.19
CA GLN A 25 -3.78 -21.61 -3.25
C GLN A 25 -3.06 -22.92 -3.61
N GLU A 26 -3.77 -23.94 -4.15
CA GLU A 26 -3.14 -25.14 -4.67
C GLU A 26 -2.47 -24.95 -6.04
N MET A 27 -3.05 -24.09 -6.88
CA MET A 27 -2.50 -23.75 -8.19
C MET A 27 -1.23 -22.90 -8.09
N ASN A 28 -1.05 -22.17 -6.99
CA ASN A 28 0.15 -21.38 -6.71
C ASN A 28 1.23 -22.15 -5.93
N LYS A 29 1.06 -23.46 -5.69
CA LYS A 29 2.15 -24.24 -5.13
C LYS A 29 3.34 -24.23 -6.09
N PRO A 30 4.56 -23.95 -5.59
CA PRO A 30 5.72 -23.86 -6.45
C PRO A 30 6.01 -25.21 -7.15
N VAL A 31 6.20 -25.16 -8.45
CA VAL A 31 6.39 -26.33 -9.33
C VAL A 31 7.88 -26.51 -9.66
N GLY A 32 8.75 -26.30 -8.70
CA GLY A 32 10.15 -26.67 -8.81
C GLY A 32 11.10 -25.62 -9.39
N GLU A 33 10.64 -24.67 -10.20
CA GLU A 33 11.49 -23.60 -10.70
C GLU A 33 11.85 -22.61 -9.58
N ARG A 34 13.14 -22.25 -9.52
CA ARG A 34 13.67 -21.32 -8.54
C ARG A 34 14.48 -20.26 -9.25
N TYR A 35 14.02 -19.03 -9.20
CA TYR A 35 14.79 -17.91 -9.68
C TYR A 35 14.61 -16.71 -8.73
N VAL A 36 15.72 -16.18 -8.33
CA VAL A 36 15.81 -14.91 -7.59
C VAL A 36 16.93 -14.12 -8.26
N THR A 37 16.64 -12.87 -8.60
CA THR A 37 17.62 -11.97 -9.23
C THR A 37 18.90 -11.90 -8.37
N PRO A 38 20.09 -11.98 -8.98
CA PRO A 38 21.36 -11.86 -8.25
C PRO A 38 21.42 -10.58 -7.40
N GLY A 39 21.84 -10.72 -6.13
CA GLY A 39 21.88 -9.62 -5.17
C GLY A 39 20.51 -9.23 -4.59
N MET A 40 19.43 -9.97 -4.85
CA MET A 40 18.11 -9.70 -4.28
C MET A 40 18.08 -9.90 -2.77
N GLY A 41 18.76 -10.93 -2.25
CA GLY A 41 18.82 -11.18 -0.80
C GLY A 41 19.41 -9.99 -0.05
N GLU A 42 20.52 -9.44 -0.53
CA GLU A 42 21.16 -8.24 0.03
C GLU A 42 20.23 -7.02 -0.08
N ALA A 43 19.52 -6.85 -1.20
CA ALA A 43 18.58 -5.75 -1.37
C ALA A 43 17.39 -5.86 -0.42
N VAL A 44 16.82 -7.06 -0.23
CA VAL A 44 15.75 -7.33 0.74
C VAL A 44 16.24 -7.06 2.16
N ARG A 45 17.42 -7.55 2.53
CA ARG A 45 18.04 -7.30 3.86
C ARG A 45 18.24 -5.81 4.10
N ALA A 46 18.77 -5.07 3.13
CA ALA A 46 18.97 -3.63 3.23
C ALA A 46 17.63 -2.89 3.43
N ALA A 47 16.62 -3.22 2.61
CA ALA A 47 15.30 -2.58 2.67
C ALA A 47 14.60 -2.89 4.01
N ALA A 48 14.63 -4.13 4.46
CA ALA A 48 14.08 -4.53 5.76
C ALA A 48 14.79 -3.82 6.92
N SER A 49 16.13 -3.75 6.90
CA SER A 49 16.93 -3.10 7.96
C SER A 49 16.63 -1.60 8.05
N GLU A 50 16.51 -0.89 6.90
CA GLU A 50 16.18 0.53 6.89
C GLU A 50 14.73 0.82 7.30
N GLY A 51 13.83 -0.17 7.16
CA GLY A 51 12.43 -0.09 7.60
C GLY A 51 12.22 -0.33 9.09
N ILE A 52 13.17 -0.98 9.80
CA ILE A 52 13.06 -1.23 11.24
C ILE A 52 13.07 0.09 12.01
N VAL A 53 12.09 0.25 12.91
CA VAL A 53 11.95 1.47 13.73
C VAL A 53 12.31 1.18 15.17
N LEU A 54 13.30 1.89 15.69
CA LEU A 54 13.67 1.87 17.12
C LEU A 54 12.79 2.89 17.86
N LEU A 55 11.88 2.43 18.73
CA LEU A 55 10.97 3.27 19.48
C LEU A 55 11.51 3.72 20.84
N GLU A 56 12.19 2.82 21.54
CA GLU A 56 12.83 3.11 22.84
C GLU A 56 14.20 2.43 22.93
N ASN A 57 15.16 3.08 23.59
CA ASN A 57 16.47 2.52 23.88
C ASN A 57 17.12 3.28 25.06
N ASP A 58 17.37 2.59 26.14
CA ASP A 58 18.09 3.12 27.32
C ASP A 58 19.62 2.97 27.22
N GLY A 59 20.11 2.49 26.06
CA GLY A 59 21.53 2.22 25.80
C GLY A 59 21.87 0.72 25.79
N VAL A 60 20.87 -0.18 25.92
CA VAL A 60 21.10 -1.62 25.78
C VAL A 60 21.44 -2.02 24.34
N LEU A 61 20.90 -1.31 23.38
CA LEU A 61 21.25 -1.49 21.96
C LEU A 61 22.23 -0.41 21.50
N PRO A 62 23.18 -0.79 20.63
CA PRO A 62 23.36 -2.11 20.03
C PRO A 62 23.94 -3.11 21.02
N LEU A 63 23.59 -4.39 20.85
CA LEU A 63 24.12 -5.49 21.64
C LEU A 63 25.67 -5.55 21.54
N ALA A 64 26.32 -5.64 22.65
CA ALA A 64 27.79 -5.75 22.67
C ALA A 64 28.26 -7.08 22.04
N ARG A 65 29.40 -7.06 21.39
CA ARG A 65 29.99 -8.30 20.87
C ARG A 65 30.29 -9.27 22.03
N GLY A 66 29.88 -10.51 21.85
CA GLY A 66 29.96 -11.54 22.85
C GLY A 66 28.87 -11.49 23.93
N ALA A 67 27.88 -10.60 23.82
CA ALA A 67 26.73 -10.56 24.73
C ALA A 67 26.06 -11.94 24.83
N ARG A 68 25.70 -12.34 26.05
CA ARG A 68 24.93 -13.57 26.31
C ARG A 68 23.44 -13.22 26.23
N VAL A 69 22.76 -13.79 25.24
CA VAL A 69 21.37 -13.43 24.90
C VAL A 69 20.41 -14.59 25.13
N ALA A 70 19.34 -14.35 25.86
CA ALA A 70 18.16 -15.23 25.94
C ALA A 70 17.07 -14.74 25.02
N VAL A 71 16.68 -15.52 23.99
CA VAL A 71 15.63 -15.16 23.04
C VAL A 71 14.34 -15.84 23.45
N PHE A 72 13.34 -15.05 23.78
CA PHE A 72 11.99 -15.44 24.14
C PHE A 72 10.99 -15.15 23.04
N GLY A 73 9.85 -15.80 23.10
CA GLY A 73 8.75 -15.62 22.15
C GLY A 73 8.80 -16.66 21.04
N ARG A 74 7.65 -17.25 20.79
CA ARG A 74 7.47 -18.25 19.73
C ARG A 74 7.85 -17.71 18.36
N CYS A 75 7.61 -16.42 18.13
CA CYS A 75 7.90 -15.76 16.85
C CYS A 75 9.40 -15.72 16.49
N GLN A 76 10.33 -16.06 17.40
CA GLN A 76 11.71 -16.29 16.99
C GLN A 76 11.87 -17.42 15.98
N PHE A 77 10.92 -18.38 15.93
CA PHE A 77 10.89 -19.52 15.01
C PHE A 77 9.77 -19.41 13.98
N ASP A 78 8.51 -19.16 14.47
CA ASP A 78 7.30 -19.05 13.66
C ASP A 78 7.07 -17.55 13.36
N TYR A 79 7.98 -16.99 12.56
CA TYR A 79 8.04 -15.56 12.23
C TYR A 79 7.05 -15.24 11.10
N PHE A 80 6.44 -14.06 11.15
CA PHE A 80 5.62 -13.56 10.07
C PHE A 80 6.48 -12.77 9.08
N TYR A 81 6.77 -13.33 7.93
CA TYR A 81 7.63 -12.69 6.92
C TYR A 81 6.89 -11.66 6.08
N VAL A 82 5.57 -11.79 5.99
CA VAL A 82 4.65 -10.95 5.20
C VAL A 82 3.23 -11.17 5.69
N GLY A 83 2.28 -10.29 5.30
CA GLY A 83 0.85 -10.52 5.51
C GLY A 83 0.28 -11.54 4.52
N TYR A 84 -0.93 -12.02 4.77
CA TYR A 84 -1.61 -13.03 3.96
C TYR A 84 -2.42 -12.42 2.80
N GLY A 85 -2.67 -13.21 1.77
CA GLY A 85 -3.52 -12.87 0.64
C GLY A 85 -2.75 -12.51 -0.63
N SER A 86 -3.41 -11.86 -1.59
CA SER A 86 -2.82 -11.52 -2.89
C SER A 86 -1.58 -10.64 -2.79
N GLY A 87 -1.49 -9.85 -1.73
CA GLY A 87 -0.33 -9.00 -1.43
C GLY A 87 0.85 -9.72 -0.81
N GLY A 88 0.70 -10.98 -0.38
CA GLY A 88 1.71 -11.64 0.44
C GLY A 88 2.00 -13.11 0.16
N ASP A 89 1.11 -13.85 -0.50
CA ASP A 89 1.27 -15.30 -0.76
C ASP A 89 2.35 -15.61 -1.82
N VAL A 90 3.58 -15.15 -1.58
CA VAL A 90 4.77 -15.41 -2.41
C VAL A 90 5.53 -16.60 -1.83
N HIS A 91 6.15 -17.40 -2.67
CA HIS A 91 6.91 -18.58 -2.27
C HIS A 91 8.43 -18.31 -2.38
N PRO A 92 9.10 -17.84 -1.30
CA PRO A 92 10.54 -17.62 -1.38
C PRO A 92 11.32 -18.94 -1.36
N PRO A 93 12.50 -19.00 -1.99
CA PRO A 93 13.33 -20.21 -1.97
C PRO A 93 13.90 -20.51 -0.58
N TYR A 94 13.94 -19.51 0.29
CA TYR A 94 14.32 -19.60 1.69
C TYR A 94 13.74 -18.42 2.48
N THR A 95 13.70 -18.56 3.80
CA THR A 95 13.45 -17.48 4.74
C THR A 95 14.43 -17.58 5.92
N VAL A 96 14.81 -16.46 6.48
CA VAL A 96 15.67 -16.41 7.66
C VAL A 96 14.87 -15.92 8.86
N SER A 97 14.60 -16.83 9.81
CA SER A 97 13.96 -16.47 11.07
C SER A 97 14.97 -15.82 12.04
N PRO A 98 14.51 -15.07 13.05
CA PRO A 98 15.38 -14.58 14.11
C PRO A 98 16.19 -15.71 14.77
N ALA A 99 15.60 -16.84 15.10
CA ALA A 99 16.30 -17.99 15.68
C ALA A 99 17.44 -18.48 14.79
N ALA A 100 17.26 -18.51 13.46
CA ALA A 100 18.31 -18.86 12.52
C ALA A 100 19.43 -17.81 12.47
N ALA A 101 19.08 -16.53 12.47
CA ALA A 101 20.03 -15.43 12.44
C ALA A 101 20.87 -15.38 13.74
N PHE A 102 20.25 -15.54 14.91
CA PHE A 102 20.96 -15.62 16.19
C PHE A 102 21.89 -16.83 16.25
N ALA A 103 21.47 -18.00 15.75
CA ALA A 103 22.32 -19.17 15.68
C ALA A 103 23.54 -18.99 14.75
N ALA A 104 23.36 -18.29 13.64
CA ALA A 104 24.47 -17.92 12.74
C ALA A 104 25.44 -16.98 13.43
N ALA A 105 24.96 -15.95 14.13
CA ALA A 105 25.80 -15.03 14.91
C ALA A 105 26.58 -15.72 16.04
N GLU A 106 25.97 -16.71 16.68
CA GLU A 106 26.67 -17.54 17.70
C GLU A 106 27.79 -18.35 17.06
N LYS A 107 27.54 -19.01 15.94
CA LYS A 107 28.56 -19.78 15.22
C LYS A 107 29.75 -18.90 14.76
N GLU A 108 29.45 -17.62 14.45
CA GLU A 108 30.47 -16.62 14.07
C GLU A 108 31.17 -15.98 15.30
N GLY A 109 30.83 -16.36 16.53
CA GLY A 109 31.38 -15.78 17.74
C GLY A 109 31.03 -14.32 17.99
N ARG A 110 29.89 -13.84 17.41
CA ARG A 110 29.38 -12.48 17.62
C ARG A 110 28.54 -12.35 18.88
N LEU A 111 27.79 -13.39 19.23
CA LEU A 111 26.91 -13.48 20.39
C LEU A 111 27.04 -14.87 21.01
N THR A 112 26.52 -15.04 22.23
CA THR A 112 26.28 -16.35 22.86
C THR A 112 24.80 -16.48 23.15
N CYS A 113 24.15 -17.52 22.62
CA CYS A 113 22.74 -17.72 22.79
C CYS A 113 22.43 -18.74 23.91
N ASN A 114 21.34 -18.54 24.64
CA ASN A 114 20.86 -19.47 25.64
C ASN A 114 20.31 -20.76 24.99
N ALA A 115 21.18 -21.78 24.91
CA ALA A 115 20.84 -23.06 24.27
C ALA A 115 19.74 -23.84 25.05
N ALA A 116 19.76 -23.75 26.38
CA ALA A 116 18.77 -24.44 27.22
C ALA A 116 17.36 -23.87 26.99
N LEU A 117 17.22 -22.56 27.02
CA LEU A 117 15.94 -21.90 26.71
C LEU A 117 15.46 -22.21 25.28
N ARG A 118 16.37 -22.15 24.29
CA ARG A 118 16.06 -22.50 22.91
C ARG A 118 15.49 -23.90 22.78
N LYS A 119 16.12 -24.89 23.45
CA LYS A 119 15.66 -26.28 23.47
C LYS A 119 14.25 -26.41 24.07
N VAL A 120 13.94 -25.69 25.15
CA VAL A 120 12.59 -25.66 25.74
C VAL A 120 11.54 -25.19 24.72
N TYR A 121 11.81 -24.13 23.97
CA TYR A 121 10.90 -23.66 22.90
C TYR A 121 10.76 -24.70 21.78
N GLU A 122 11.84 -25.28 21.31
CA GLU A 122 11.85 -26.31 20.24
C GLU A 122 11.02 -27.55 20.66
N GLU A 123 11.22 -28.05 21.88
CA GLU A 123 10.44 -29.18 22.44
C GLU A 123 8.94 -28.83 22.63
N TRP A 124 8.65 -27.61 23.07
CA TRP A 124 7.27 -27.16 23.22
C TRP A 124 6.56 -27.05 21.85
N ARG A 125 7.23 -26.49 20.84
CA ARG A 125 6.71 -26.37 19.47
C ARG A 125 6.50 -27.72 18.79
N ALA A 126 7.33 -28.71 19.07
CA ALA A 126 7.24 -30.04 18.48
C ALA A 126 5.95 -30.79 18.90
N ARG A 127 5.28 -30.39 20.00
CA ARG A 127 4.04 -31.01 20.44
C ARG A 127 2.90 -30.72 19.46
N SER A 128 2.12 -31.75 19.10
CA SER A 128 1.05 -31.62 18.08
C SER A 128 0.00 -30.54 18.41
N ALA A 129 -0.26 -30.26 19.69
CA ALA A 129 -1.19 -29.23 20.14
C ALA A 129 -0.68 -27.80 19.90
N ASN A 130 0.63 -27.63 19.71
CA ASN A 130 1.28 -26.33 19.59
C ASN A 130 1.77 -26.04 18.16
N ARG A 131 1.48 -26.92 17.20
CA ARG A 131 1.86 -26.67 15.80
C ARG A 131 1.11 -25.48 15.24
N SER A 132 1.81 -24.69 14.42
CA SER A 132 1.19 -23.62 13.64
C SER A 132 0.18 -24.19 12.65
N ASP A 133 -0.89 -23.47 12.42
CA ASP A 133 -1.87 -23.74 11.36
C ASP A 133 -2.01 -22.43 10.58
N ASP A 134 -1.60 -22.41 9.33
CA ASP A 134 -1.63 -21.22 8.48
C ASP A 134 -3.06 -20.83 8.06
N GLY A 135 -4.08 -21.59 8.46
CA GLY A 135 -5.46 -21.29 8.17
C GLY A 135 -5.82 -21.48 6.69
N TRP A 136 -6.73 -20.67 6.20
CA TRP A 136 -7.14 -20.60 4.79
C TRP A 136 -7.62 -19.20 4.45
N TRP A 137 -7.85 -18.91 3.17
CA TRP A 137 -8.21 -17.58 2.67
C TRP A 137 -9.30 -16.89 3.52
N GLY A 138 -8.97 -15.67 4.02
CA GLY A 138 -9.84 -14.88 4.91
C GLY A 138 -9.97 -15.42 6.35
N HIS A 139 -9.30 -16.52 6.69
CA HIS A 139 -9.32 -17.17 8.00
C HIS A 139 -7.90 -17.46 8.53
N TRP A 140 -6.96 -16.57 8.18
CA TRP A 140 -5.58 -16.61 8.64
C TRP A 140 -5.48 -16.51 10.16
N PRO A 141 -4.51 -17.16 10.80
CA PRO A 141 -4.19 -16.89 12.20
C PRO A 141 -3.65 -15.45 12.32
N MET A 142 -4.20 -14.66 13.24
CA MET A 142 -3.70 -13.29 13.50
C MET A 142 -2.47 -13.31 14.41
N HIS A 143 -2.28 -14.39 15.16
CA HIS A 143 -1.12 -14.73 15.97
C HIS A 143 -1.03 -16.24 16.15
N TYR A 144 0.12 -16.73 16.53
CA TYR A 144 0.28 -18.09 17.01
C TYR A 144 0.24 -18.10 18.54
N PRO A 145 -0.39 -19.12 19.18
CA PRO A 145 -0.38 -19.26 20.65
C PRO A 145 1.04 -19.23 21.20
N GLU A 146 1.30 -18.38 22.18
CA GLU A 146 2.60 -18.22 22.80
C GLU A 146 2.84 -19.33 23.84
N MET A 147 4.11 -19.70 24.07
CA MET A 147 4.52 -20.61 25.11
C MET A 147 4.41 -19.95 26.50
N PRO A 148 3.71 -20.55 27.46
CA PRO A 148 3.75 -20.05 28.84
C PRO A 148 5.16 -20.13 29.42
N VAL A 149 5.69 -18.99 29.86
CA VAL A 149 6.99 -18.87 30.52
C VAL A 149 6.77 -18.65 32.01
N SER A 150 7.24 -19.58 32.83
CA SER A 150 7.18 -19.44 34.28
C SER A 150 8.25 -18.46 34.82
N PRO A 151 8.04 -17.80 35.97
CA PRO A 151 9.07 -17.00 36.62
C PRO A 151 10.36 -17.79 36.88
N ALA A 152 10.28 -19.08 37.16
CA ALA A 152 11.44 -19.96 37.37
C ALA A 152 12.26 -20.11 36.08
N LEU A 153 11.59 -20.40 34.94
CA LEU A 153 12.28 -20.52 33.64
C LEU A 153 12.95 -19.20 33.25
N ALA A 154 12.28 -18.05 33.47
CA ALA A 154 12.84 -16.74 33.21
C ALA A 154 14.10 -16.48 34.10
N ALA A 155 14.04 -16.84 35.38
CA ALA A 155 15.17 -16.69 36.29
C ALA A 155 16.35 -17.62 35.93
N GLU A 156 16.10 -18.87 35.54
CA GLU A 156 17.12 -19.79 35.03
C GLU A 156 17.82 -19.22 33.78
N ALA A 157 17.07 -18.70 32.85
CA ALA A 157 17.60 -18.06 31.66
C ALA A 157 18.43 -16.81 32.00
N ALA A 158 17.99 -16.00 32.97
CA ALA A 158 18.70 -14.79 33.41
C ALA A 158 20.01 -15.10 34.13
N ALA A 159 20.16 -16.26 34.79
CA ALA A 159 21.41 -16.67 35.39
C ALA A 159 22.54 -16.93 34.36
N GLU A 160 22.15 -17.27 33.14
CA GLU A 160 23.11 -17.61 32.06
C GLU A 160 23.20 -16.53 30.97
N SER A 161 22.39 -15.45 31.04
CA SER A 161 22.29 -14.47 29.98
C SER A 161 22.27 -13.04 30.53
N ASP A 162 22.84 -12.09 29.76
CA ASP A 162 22.94 -10.68 30.15
C ASP A 162 21.75 -9.84 29.66
N VAL A 163 21.12 -10.27 28.56
CA VAL A 163 20.03 -9.55 27.86
C VAL A 163 18.94 -10.53 27.42
N ALA A 164 17.69 -10.17 27.68
CA ALA A 164 16.56 -10.86 27.08
C ALA A 164 16.12 -10.15 25.80
N VAL A 165 15.82 -10.92 24.76
CA VAL A 165 15.14 -10.44 23.55
C VAL A 165 13.79 -11.16 23.45
N VAL A 166 12.68 -10.42 23.54
CA VAL A 166 11.30 -10.97 23.47
C VAL A 166 10.71 -10.60 22.14
N ILE A 167 10.31 -11.59 21.33
CA ILE A 167 9.76 -11.38 19.99
C ILE A 167 8.27 -11.72 19.98
N ILE A 168 7.42 -10.71 19.68
CA ILE A 168 5.96 -10.83 19.61
C ILE A 168 5.51 -10.56 18.18
N GLY A 169 4.67 -11.43 17.62
CA GLY A 169 4.23 -11.31 16.22
C GLY A 169 2.72 -11.18 16.06
N ARG A 170 2.34 -10.45 15.02
CA ARG A 170 0.95 -10.30 14.54
C ARG A 170 0.91 -10.36 13.03
N ALA A 171 0.06 -11.23 12.52
CA ALA A 171 -0.26 -11.25 11.09
C ALA A 171 -1.22 -10.11 10.71
N ALA A 172 -1.33 -9.89 9.41
CA ALA A 172 -2.32 -9.06 8.75
C ALA A 172 -2.73 -9.75 7.45
N GLY A 173 -3.87 -9.39 6.84
CA GLY A 173 -4.25 -10.09 5.61
C GLY A 173 -5.49 -9.56 4.92
N GLU A 174 -5.59 -9.96 3.67
CA GLU A 174 -6.72 -9.70 2.78
C GLU A 174 -7.98 -10.47 3.22
N ASP A 175 -9.17 -9.93 2.97
CA ASP A 175 -10.49 -10.44 3.38
C ASP A 175 -10.69 -10.58 4.91
N ARG A 176 -9.77 -10.05 5.71
CA ARG A 176 -9.84 -10.11 7.16
C ARG A 176 -9.21 -8.87 7.81
N ASP A 177 -10.05 -8.07 8.48
CA ASP A 177 -9.57 -7.00 9.34
C ASP A 177 -9.04 -7.52 10.67
N ASN A 178 -8.09 -6.80 11.25
CA ASN A 178 -7.73 -6.92 12.66
C ASN A 178 -8.93 -6.50 13.53
N LYS A 179 -8.87 -6.85 14.82
CA LYS A 179 -9.92 -6.54 15.79
C LYS A 179 -9.33 -6.00 17.08
N PRO A 180 -10.06 -5.14 17.80
CA PRO A 180 -9.61 -4.66 19.10
C PRO A 180 -9.83 -5.77 20.18
N GLU A 181 -9.12 -6.88 19.99
CA GLU A 181 -9.18 -8.06 20.86
C GLU A 181 -7.79 -8.65 21.09
N PRO A 182 -7.58 -9.44 22.18
CA PRO A 182 -6.32 -10.12 22.46
C PRO A 182 -5.90 -11.04 21.30
N GLY A 183 -4.61 -10.96 20.92
CA GLY A 183 -4.04 -11.75 19.83
C GLY A 183 -4.27 -11.18 18.43
N SER A 184 -4.95 -10.02 18.34
CA SER A 184 -5.04 -9.22 17.15
C SER A 184 -4.42 -7.85 17.43
N TYR A 185 -5.20 -6.85 17.85
CA TYR A 185 -4.69 -5.53 18.20
C TYR A 185 -4.03 -5.49 19.60
N TYR A 186 -4.56 -6.24 20.55
CA TYR A 186 -4.02 -6.29 21.92
C TYR A 186 -3.16 -7.53 22.16
N LEU A 187 -2.23 -7.43 23.14
CA LEU A 187 -1.50 -8.58 23.62
C LEU A 187 -2.45 -9.62 24.24
N THR A 188 -2.16 -10.90 24.02
CA THR A 188 -2.78 -12.01 24.75
C THR A 188 -2.36 -12.00 26.21
N ARG A 189 -3.11 -12.73 27.05
CA ARG A 189 -2.70 -12.91 28.45
C ARG A 189 -1.34 -13.58 28.56
N THR A 190 -1.08 -14.64 27.78
CA THR A 190 0.19 -15.38 27.82
C THR A 190 1.38 -14.50 27.43
N GLU A 191 1.21 -13.59 26.46
CA GLU A 191 2.25 -12.64 26.09
C GLU A 191 2.50 -11.59 27.17
N ARG A 192 1.47 -11.14 27.87
CA ARG A 192 1.64 -10.24 29.04
C ARG A 192 2.35 -10.95 30.19
N ASP A 193 1.93 -12.18 30.51
CA ASP A 193 2.55 -13.01 31.54
C ASP A 193 4.02 -13.29 31.19
N LEU A 194 4.35 -13.52 29.91
CA LEU A 194 5.71 -13.64 29.39
C LEU A 194 6.54 -12.36 29.64
N LEU A 195 6.02 -11.20 29.25
CA LEU A 195 6.70 -9.92 29.46
C LEU A 195 6.94 -9.65 30.96
N ASP A 196 5.94 -9.91 31.79
CA ASP A 196 6.05 -9.72 33.24
C ASP A 196 7.11 -10.65 33.86
N ALA A 197 7.15 -11.92 33.48
CA ALA A 197 8.15 -12.88 33.96
C ALA A 197 9.57 -12.49 33.52
N VAL A 198 9.75 -12.13 32.24
CA VAL A 198 11.06 -11.79 31.69
C VAL A 198 11.57 -10.45 32.24
N THR A 199 10.73 -9.41 32.27
CA THR A 199 11.15 -8.08 32.80
C THR A 199 11.36 -8.06 34.32
N ALA A 200 10.82 -9.05 35.05
CA ALA A 200 11.13 -9.23 36.47
C ALA A 200 12.46 -9.96 36.70
N ALA A 201 12.87 -10.84 35.78
CA ALA A 201 14.09 -11.64 35.91
C ALA A 201 15.32 -10.95 35.29
N PHE A 202 15.18 -10.20 34.22
CA PHE A 202 16.28 -9.56 33.51
C PHE A 202 16.36 -8.06 33.79
N ALA A 203 17.54 -7.55 34.02
CA ALA A 203 17.80 -6.11 34.10
C ALA A 203 17.77 -5.41 32.75
N LYS A 204 17.96 -6.15 31.65
CA LYS A 204 17.98 -5.64 30.28
C LYS A 204 17.05 -6.47 29.40
N THR A 205 15.97 -5.87 28.95
CA THR A 205 14.98 -6.53 28.11
C THR A 205 14.73 -5.71 26.83
N VAL A 206 14.97 -6.32 25.68
CA VAL A 206 14.64 -5.80 24.36
C VAL A 206 13.34 -6.46 23.89
N VAL A 207 12.34 -5.67 23.50
CA VAL A 207 11.11 -6.19 22.91
C VAL A 207 11.08 -5.87 21.41
N VAL A 208 10.82 -6.90 20.61
CA VAL A 208 10.73 -6.81 19.14
C VAL A 208 9.30 -7.14 18.72
N LEU A 209 8.72 -6.27 17.90
CA LEU A 209 7.38 -6.41 17.35
C LEU A 209 7.44 -6.78 15.87
N ASP A 210 7.13 -8.01 15.56
CA ASP A 210 6.96 -8.56 14.21
C ASP A 210 5.49 -8.45 13.79
N CYS A 211 5.09 -7.28 13.30
CA CYS A 211 3.70 -6.97 13.02
C CYS A 211 3.54 -6.29 11.65
N GLY A 212 2.54 -6.73 10.87
CA GLY A 212 2.24 -6.11 9.58
C GLY A 212 1.57 -4.74 9.69
N ASN A 213 0.81 -4.52 10.78
CA ASN A 213 0.11 -3.28 11.10
C ASN A 213 0.57 -2.77 12.47
N ILE A 214 0.26 -1.52 12.80
CA ILE A 214 0.44 -1.05 14.18
C ILE A 214 -0.52 -1.77 15.13
N ILE A 215 -0.07 -2.03 16.37
CA ILE A 215 -0.83 -2.66 17.44
C ILE A 215 -0.86 -1.76 18.68
N ASP A 216 -1.68 -2.14 19.67
CA ASP A 216 -1.71 -1.46 20.97
C ASP A 216 -0.32 -1.51 21.64
N LEU A 217 0.18 -0.33 22.03
CA LEU A 217 1.41 -0.17 22.81
C LEU A 217 1.17 0.48 24.20
N ALA A 218 -0.08 0.61 24.63
CA ALA A 218 -0.39 1.18 25.96
C ALA A 218 0.27 0.40 27.11
N TRP A 219 0.49 -0.90 26.93
CA TRP A 219 1.13 -1.78 27.90
C TRP A 219 2.59 -1.39 28.19
N VAL A 220 3.28 -0.72 27.27
CA VAL A 220 4.66 -0.22 27.47
C VAL A 220 4.75 0.71 28.67
N LYS A 221 3.72 1.54 28.90
CA LYS A 221 3.67 2.43 30.07
C LYS A 221 3.69 1.66 31.40
N GLY A 222 3.03 0.49 31.46
CA GLY A 222 3.04 -0.38 32.62
C GLY A 222 4.39 -1.10 32.85
N CYS A 223 5.21 -1.18 31.80
CA CYS A 223 6.55 -1.77 31.80
C CYS A 223 7.67 -0.72 31.83
N LYS A 224 7.35 0.56 32.02
CA LYS A 224 8.33 1.66 32.00
C LYS A 224 9.47 1.43 32.99
N GLY A 225 10.70 1.50 32.49
CA GLY A 225 11.92 1.23 33.26
C GLY A 225 12.27 -0.25 33.41
N ARG A 226 11.41 -1.17 32.90
CA ARG A 226 11.66 -2.62 32.83
C ARG A 226 11.99 -3.11 31.42
N ILE A 227 11.56 -2.37 30.39
CA ILE A 227 11.93 -2.57 28.99
C ILE A 227 13.06 -1.60 28.65
N SER A 228 14.20 -2.15 28.22
CA SER A 228 15.40 -1.40 27.87
C SER A 228 15.38 -0.89 26.42
N ALA A 229 14.76 -1.63 25.52
CA ALA A 229 14.54 -1.19 24.14
C ALA A 229 13.25 -1.78 23.55
N LEU A 230 12.62 -1.00 22.68
CA LEU A 230 11.43 -1.39 21.91
C LEU A 230 11.70 -1.18 20.43
N VAL A 231 11.56 -2.25 19.64
CA VAL A 231 11.85 -2.28 18.20
C VAL A 231 10.61 -2.72 17.43
N TYR A 232 10.19 -1.93 16.47
CA TYR A 232 9.15 -2.32 15.52
C TYR A 232 9.79 -2.83 14.24
N ALA A 233 9.80 -4.16 14.07
CA ALA A 233 10.55 -4.82 12.99
C ALA A 233 9.76 -4.94 11.69
N TRP A 234 8.42 -4.84 11.75
CA TRP A 234 7.51 -5.09 10.64
C TRP A 234 7.68 -6.52 10.08
N HIS A 235 7.03 -6.81 8.94
CA HIS A 235 7.28 -8.00 8.16
C HIS A 235 8.36 -7.70 7.10
N GLY A 236 9.58 -8.16 7.33
CA GLY A 236 10.77 -7.79 6.56
C GLY A 236 11.08 -8.68 5.33
N GLY A 237 10.15 -9.56 4.90
CA GLY A 237 10.40 -10.46 3.77
C GLY A 237 11.36 -11.60 4.12
N MET A 238 11.97 -12.23 3.07
CA MET A 238 12.76 -13.46 3.24
C MET A 238 14.02 -13.29 4.11
N GLU A 239 14.55 -12.07 4.27
CA GLU A 239 15.75 -11.75 5.02
C GLU A 239 15.48 -11.14 6.42
N SER A 240 14.25 -11.21 6.92
CA SER A 240 13.80 -10.56 8.16
C SER A 240 14.73 -10.80 9.37
N GLY A 241 15.12 -12.03 9.60
CA GLY A 241 15.99 -12.40 10.74
C GLY A 241 17.38 -11.76 10.64
N ASN A 242 17.98 -11.75 9.45
CA ASN A 242 19.29 -11.11 9.23
C ASN A 242 19.18 -9.58 9.35
N ALA A 243 18.12 -8.97 8.80
CA ALA A 243 17.88 -7.55 8.93
C ALA A 243 17.71 -7.12 10.39
N LEU A 244 16.89 -7.85 11.15
CA LEU A 244 16.70 -7.61 12.58
C LEU A 244 18.04 -7.71 13.34
N LEU A 245 18.79 -8.78 13.12
CA LEU A 245 20.05 -8.98 13.80
C LEU A 245 21.07 -7.88 13.50
N SER A 246 21.14 -7.42 12.23
CA SER A 246 22.04 -6.32 11.83
C SER A 246 21.75 -5.03 12.58
N VAL A 247 20.48 -4.75 12.84
CA VAL A 247 20.08 -3.59 13.66
C VAL A 247 20.40 -3.84 15.12
N LEU A 248 20.01 -4.99 15.69
CA LEU A 248 20.24 -5.28 17.11
C LEU A 248 21.73 -5.29 17.51
N THR A 249 22.62 -5.70 16.61
CA THR A 249 24.08 -5.74 16.85
C THR A 249 24.81 -4.45 16.45
N GLY A 250 24.11 -3.48 15.86
CA GLY A 250 24.69 -2.21 15.43
C GLY A 250 25.58 -2.30 14.20
N GLU A 251 25.48 -3.38 13.42
CA GLU A 251 26.02 -3.46 12.07
C GLU A 251 25.39 -2.37 11.18
N ILE A 252 24.11 -2.11 11.40
CA ILE A 252 23.36 -1.01 10.80
C ILE A 252 22.74 -0.17 11.93
N SER A 253 23.01 1.15 11.94
CA SER A 253 22.28 2.08 12.81
C SER A 253 20.81 2.18 12.35
N PRO A 254 19.84 1.98 13.25
CA PRO A 254 18.42 2.12 12.89
C PRO A 254 18.15 3.54 12.37
N CYS A 255 17.36 3.62 11.32
CA CYS A 255 17.03 4.87 10.65
C CYS A 255 15.60 4.86 10.08
N GLY A 256 14.84 3.83 10.39
CA GLY A 256 13.41 3.75 10.06
C GLY A 256 12.59 4.74 10.88
N LYS A 257 11.50 5.21 10.29
CA LYS A 257 10.56 6.15 10.93
C LYS A 257 9.14 5.62 10.78
N LEU A 258 8.31 5.81 11.81
CA LEU A 258 6.91 5.43 11.76
C LEU A 258 6.19 6.10 10.59
N THR A 259 5.37 5.32 9.92
CA THR A 259 4.48 5.76 8.84
C THR A 259 3.09 6.10 9.33
N ASP A 260 2.85 5.87 10.64
CA ASP A 260 1.55 5.99 11.31
C ASP A 260 1.74 6.51 12.72
N THR A 261 0.75 7.24 13.20
CA THR A 261 0.67 7.66 14.61
C THR A 261 0.22 6.47 15.47
N ILE A 262 0.93 6.21 16.56
CA ILE A 262 0.52 5.21 17.56
C ILE A 262 -0.13 5.93 18.74
N ALA A 263 -1.44 5.75 18.89
CA ALA A 263 -2.23 6.36 19.95
C ALA A 263 -2.20 5.56 21.25
N GLU A 264 -2.63 6.18 22.35
CA GLU A 264 -2.74 5.53 23.66
C GLU A 264 -3.75 4.41 23.71
N GLN A 265 -4.87 4.56 22.98
CA GLN A 265 -5.94 3.57 22.93
C GLN A 265 -6.53 3.54 21.53
N TYR A 266 -7.09 2.40 21.14
CA TYR A 266 -7.77 2.25 19.86
C TYR A 266 -8.90 3.29 19.69
N THR A 267 -9.65 3.56 20.75
CA THR A 267 -10.76 4.51 20.73
C THR A 267 -10.36 5.98 20.55
N ASP A 268 -9.06 6.29 20.62
CA ASP A 268 -8.54 7.63 20.37
C ASP A 268 -8.40 7.92 18.87
N TYR A 269 -8.35 6.87 18.02
CA TYR A 269 -8.34 7.07 16.57
C TYR A 269 -9.68 7.62 16.09
N PRO A 270 -9.67 8.69 15.28
CA PRO A 270 -10.92 9.35 14.87
C PRO A 270 -11.80 8.44 14.00
N ALA A 271 -11.21 7.49 13.29
CA ALA A 271 -11.92 6.51 12.47
C ALA A 271 -12.56 5.36 13.27
N ALA A 272 -12.12 5.09 14.50
CA ALA A 272 -12.47 3.88 15.26
C ALA A 272 -13.99 3.64 15.42
N ARG A 273 -14.78 4.71 15.55
CA ARG A 273 -16.25 4.62 15.68
C ARG A 273 -16.96 4.35 14.34
N HIS A 274 -16.28 4.51 13.24
CA HIS A 274 -16.80 4.45 11.88
C HIS A 274 -16.09 3.40 11.02
N PHE A 275 -15.31 2.50 11.65
CA PHE A 275 -14.61 1.39 11.00
C PHE A 275 -15.38 0.08 11.17
N GLY A 276 -15.19 -0.85 10.22
CA GLY A 276 -15.76 -2.22 10.30
C GLY A 276 -17.26 -2.31 9.96
N GLY A 277 -17.88 -1.25 9.47
CA GLY A 277 -19.27 -1.24 9.05
C GLY A 277 -19.53 -2.23 7.92
N LYS A 278 -20.59 -3.09 8.05
CA LYS A 278 -20.91 -4.11 7.04
C LYS A 278 -21.55 -3.56 5.77
N LYS A 279 -22.17 -2.40 5.82
CA LYS A 279 -22.89 -1.79 4.70
C LYS A 279 -22.25 -0.51 4.20
N TYR A 280 -21.75 0.30 5.12
CA TYR A 280 -21.10 1.57 4.83
C TYR A 280 -20.18 1.96 5.99
N ASN A 281 -19.23 2.81 5.69
CA ASN A 281 -18.44 3.56 6.66
C ASN A 281 -18.55 5.04 6.32
N GLU A 282 -18.77 5.85 7.33
CA GLU A 282 -18.68 7.29 7.23
C GLU A 282 -17.24 7.71 7.52
N TYR A 283 -16.62 8.43 6.62
CA TYR A 283 -15.27 8.98 6.79
C TYR A 283 -15.41 10.30 7.56
N ALA A 284 -15.92 10.14 8.79
CA ALA A 284 -16.32 11.25 9.63
C ALA A 284 -15.14 12.09 10.16
N GLU A 285 -13.94 11.52 10.16
CA GLU A 285 -12.71 12.26 10.48
C GLU A 285 -12.29 13.24 9.38
N ASP A 286 -12.88 13.14 8.20
CA ASP A 286 -12.64 14.01 7.04
C ASP A 286 -11.16 14.10 6.68
N ILE A 287 -10.55 15.28 6.61
CA ILE A 287 -9.12 15.48 6.32
C ILE A 287 -8.22 15.18 7.53
N TYR A 288 -8.79 14.95 8.69
CA TYR A 288 -8.06 14.73 9.95
C TYR A 288 -7.77 13.24 10.18
N VAL A 289 -6.99 12.63 9.28
CA VAL A 289 -6.53 11.25 9.38
C VAL A 289 -5.17 11.20 10.08
N GLY A 290 -4.97 10.25 10.98
CA GLY A 290 -3.69 10.01 11.65
C GLY A 290 -3.13 11.25 12.36
N TYR A 291 -1.86 11.58 12.14
CA TYR A 291 -1.21 12.74 12.79
C TYR A 291 -1.92 14.07 12.51
N ARG A 292 -2.63 14.21 11.38
CA ARG A 292 -3.42 15.41 11.08
C ARG A 292 -4.50 15.64 12.13
N TYR A 293 -5.11 14.56 12.63
CA TYR A 293 -6.04 14.63 13.77
C TYR A 293 -5.31 14.88 15.08
N PHE A 294 -4.35 14.03 15.38
CA PHE A 294 -3.71 14.03 16.69
C PHE A 294 -2.99 15.35 16.97
N GLU A 295 -2.16 15.85 16.05
CA GLU A 295 -1.44 17.11 16.26
C GLU A 295 -2.36 18.34 16.26
N THR A 296 -3.61 18.20 15.78
CA THR A 296 -4.59 19.29 15.75
C THR A 296 -5.48 19.32 16.99
N PHE A 297 -5.98 18.15 17.42
CA PHE A 297 -7.07 18.07 18.40
C PHE A 297 -6.75 17.23 19.64
N ALA A 298 -5.77 16.31 19.58
CA ALA A 298 -5.53 15.36 20.66
C ALA A 298 -4.03 14.98 20.81
N PRO A 299 -3.09 15.97 20.88
CA PRO A 299 -1.67 15.66 20.92
C PRO A 299 -1.25 14.85 22.16
N GLU A 300 -2.00 14.96 23.26
CA GLU A 300 -1.77 14.23 24.50
C GLU A 300 -2.13 12.74 24.42
N ARG A 301 -2.86 12.31 23.38
CA ARG A 301 -3.28 10.93 23.16
C ARG A 301 -2.28 10.11 22.35
N VAL A 302 -1.13 10.66 22.02
CA VAL A 302 -0.11 10.03 21.19
C VAL A 302 0.98 9.41 22.05
N LEU A 303 1.21 8.11 21.85
CA LEU A 303 2.37 7.40 22.41
C LEU A 303 3.63 7.64 21.57
N TYR A 304 3.53 7.37 20.27
CA TYR A 304 4.62 7.59 19.32
C TYR A 304 4.08 8.36 18.11
N PRO A 305 4.64 9.54 17.81
CA PRO A 305 4.12 10.40 16.76
C PRO A 305 4.55 9.92 15.37
N PHE A 306 3.82 10.35 14.36
CA PHE A 306 4.17 10.15 12.96
C PHE A 306 5.60 10.62 12.65
N GLY A 307 6.33 9.83 11.86
CA GLY A 307 7.71 10.11 11.49
C GLY A 307 8.74 9.84 12.60
N TYR A 308 8.33 9.35 13.76
CA TYR A 308 9.22 9.07 14.89
C TYR A 308 10.03 7.77 14.67
N GLY A 309 11.27 7.79 15.15
CA GLY A 309 12.18 6.65 15.23
C GLY A 309 13.54 7.13 15.70
N LEU A 310 14.16 6.37 16.61
CA LEU A 310 15.49 6.63 17.17
C LEU A 310 16.59 6.04 16.27
N SER A 311 17.81 6.50 16.50
CA SER A 311 19.04 5.95 15.91
C SER A 311 20.06 5.66 17.01
N TYR A 312 21.17 4.99 16.66
CA TYR A 312 22.33 4.86 17.55
C TYR A 312 23.26 6.09 17.50
N THR A 313 22.86 7.12 16.77
CA THR A 313 23.54 8.41 16.69
C THR A 313 22.50 9.54 16.75
N ASN A 314 22.97 10.78 16.83
CA ASN A 314 22.13 11.97 16.90
C ASN A 314 22.34 12.86 15.69
N PHE A 315 21.31 13.60 15.31
CA PHE A 315 21.36 14.54 14.19
C PHE A 315 20.80 15.90 14.59
N SER A 316 21.40 16.96 14.04
CA SER A 316 20.86 18.32 14.12
C SER A 316 20.42 18.80 12.75
N PHE A 317 19.42 19.66 12.75
CA PHE A 317 18.86 20.31 11.58
C PHE A 317 19.12 21.81 11.65
N GLU A 318 19.68 22.35 10.58
CA GLU A 318 19.93 23.77 10.42
C GLU A 318 19.08 24.28 9.26
N ALA A 319 18.11 25.13 9.54
CA ALA A 319 17.30 25.74 8.51
C ALA A 319 18.10 26.82 7.80
N GLY A 320 18.08 26.79 6.47
CA GLY A 320 18.64 27.82 5.61
C GLY A 320 17.55 28.74 5.06
N GLU A 321 17.65 29.08 3.79
CA GLU A 321 16.76 30.02 3.14
C GLU A 321 15.50 29.32 2.59
N LEU A 322 14.32 29.98 2.79
CA LEU A 322 13.06 29.62 2.15
C LEU A 322 12.75 30.65 1.07
N VAL A 323 12.79 30.26 -0.21
CA VAL A 323 12.61 31.14 -1.36
C VAL A 323 11.36 30.75 -2.12
N GLU A 324 10.55 31.75 -2.50
CA GLU A 324 9.44 31.55 -3.44
C GLU A 324 9.95 31.60 -4.87
N GLU A 325 9.68 30.56 -5.64
CA GLU A 325 9.84 30.49 -7.07
C GLU A 325 8.46 30.58 -7.76
N GLU A 326 8.42 30.52 -9.10
CA GLU A 326 7.19 30.75 -9.89
C GLU A 326 5.98 29.89 -9.42
N ALA A 327 6.19 28.61 -9.11
CA ALA A 327 5.14 27.67 -8.74
C ALA A 327 5.48 26.79 -7.52
N ALA A 328 6.53 27.12 -6.78
CA ALA A 328 7.03 26.33 -5.66
C ALA A 328 7.73 27.20 -4.61
N LEU A 329 7.92 26.62 -3.44
CA LEU A 329 8.83 27.10 -2.42
C LEU A 329 10.05 26.17 -2.38
N CYS A 330 11.24 26.75 -2.38
CA CYS A 330 12.50 26.02 -2.24
C CYS A 330 13.07 26.29 -0.86
N LEU A 331 13.23 25.23 -0.06
CA LEU A 331 13.89 25.29 1.23
C LEU A 331 15.28 24.68 1.14
N ARG A 332 16.30 25.45 1.47
CA ARG A 332 17.65 24.95 1.74
C ARG A 332 17.82 24.69 3.22
N PHE A 333 18.50 23.60 3.56
CA PHE A 333 18.77 23.24 4.95
C PHE A 333 19.96 22.29 5.01
N ALA A 334 20.48 22.09 6.22
CA ALA A 334 21.55 21.11 6.46
C ALA A 334 21.17 20.10 7.53
N VAL A 335 21.72 18.90 7.40
CA VAL A 335 21.66 17.86 8.42
C VAL A 335 23.11 17.53 8.82
N GLN A 336 23.37 17.48 10.12
CA GLN A 336 24.68 17.09 10.69
C GLN A 336 24.52 15.92 11.64
N ASN A 337 25.36 14.92 11.50
CA ASN A 337 25.50 13.87 12.49
C ASN A 337 26.31 14.42 13.68
N THR A 338 25.66 14.59 14.83
CA THR A 338 26.25 15.15 16.05
C THR A 338 26.65 14.08 17.07
N GLY A 339 26.40 12.81 16.77
CA GLY A 339 26.76 11.68 17.65
C GLY A 339 28.05 10.98 17.22
N GLU A 340 28.29 9.82 17.79
CA GLU A 340 29.58 9.11 17.71
C GLU A 340 29.56 7.94 16.69
N ARG A 341 28.43 7.63 16.09
CA ARG A 341 28.29 6.53 15.12
C ARG A 341 27.84 7.05 13.77
N ALA A 342 28.25 6.37 12.72
CA ALA A 342 27.70 6.64 11.39
C ALA A 342 26.23 6.22 11.31
N GLY A 343 25.41 6.99 10.59
CA GLY A 343 23.99 6.72 10.45
C GLY A 343 23.32 7.54 9.36
N LYS A 344 22.07 7.19 9.05
CA LYS A 344 21.19 7.93 8.14
C LYS A 344 20.08 8.61 8.94
N GLU A 345 19.57 9.71 8.41
CA GLU A 345 18.41 10.40 8.98
C GLU A 345 17.38 10.75 7.90
N VAL A 346 16.14 10.98 8.31
CA VAL A 346 15.06 11.49 7.47
C VAL A 346 14.76 12.92 7.87
N ALA A 347 15.10 13.87 7.00
CA ALA A 347 14.65 15.24 7.14
C ALA A 347 13.20 15.35 6.64
N GLN A 348 12.28 15.68 7.53
CA GLN A 348 10.85 15.77 7.28
C GLN A 348 10.42 17.23 7.35
N LEU A 349 9.87 17.77 6.26
CA LEU A 349 9.38 19.14 6.18
C LEU A 349 7.87 19.16 6.37
N TYR A 350 7.42 19.92 7.34
CA TYR A 350 5.99 20.11 7.64
C TYR A 350 5.58 21.55 7.43
N VAL A 351 4.36 21.77 6.98
CA VAL A 351 3.73 23.07 6.85
C VAL A 351 2.58 23.22 7.84
N SER A 352 2.49 24.38 8.46
CA SER A 352 1.35 24.90 9.21
C SER A 352 0.73 26.03 8.40
N ALA A 353 -0.41 25.76 7.77
CA ALA A 353 -1.14 26.75 7.00
C ALA A 353 -2.03 27.62 7.91
N PRO A 354 -2.43 28.84 7.48
CA PRO A 354 -3.39 29.64 8.21
C PRO A 354 -4.69 28.86 8.38
N ARG A 355 -5.27 28.90 9.57
CA ARG A 355 -6.51 28.14 9.87
C ARG A 355 -7.67 28.54 8.98
N GLY A 356 -7.78 29.82 8.65
CA GLY A 356 -8.71 30.38 7.66
C GLY A 356 -10.16 29.93 7.78
N ARG A 357 -10.92 30.09 6.70
CA ARG A 357 -12.32 29.66 6.61
C ARG A 357 -12.47 28.14 6.38
N LEU A 358 -11.45 27.50 5.79
CA LEU A 358 -11.51 26.08 5.46
C LEU A 358 -11.12 25.15 6.63
N GLY A 359 -10.52 25.71 7.70
CA GLY A 359 -9.95 24.90 8.78
C GLY A 359 -8.89 23.93 8.27
N LYS A 360 -7.74 23.86 8.94
CA LYS A 360 -6.62 23.04 8.45
C LYS A 360 -5.95 22.30 9.60
N PRO A 361 -5.36 21.12 9.33
CA PRO A 361 -4.53 20.42 10.31
C PRO A 361 -3.38 21.33 10.79
N ALA A 362 -2.98 21.16 12.05
CA ALA A 362 -1.88 21.93 12.64
C ALA A 362 -0.55 21.69 11.91
N ARG A 363 -0.37 20.49 11.37
CA ARG A 363 0.82 20.08 10.59
C ARG A 363 0.40 19.22 9.41
N VAL A 364 1.04 19.46 8.25
CA VAL A 364 0.91 18.61 7.06
C VAL A 364 2.30 18.37 6.50
N LEU A 365 2.65 17.13 6.21
CA LEU A 365 3.91 16.79 5.55
C LEU A 365 3.96 17.42 4.15
N ALA A 366 4.97 18.24 3.90
CA ALA A 366 5.17 18.97 2.65
C ALA A 366 6.34 18.45 1.80
N GLY A 367 7.24 17.69 2.42
CA GLY A 367 8.37 17.07 1.76
C GLY A 367 9.24 16.26 2.72
N PHE A 368 10.10 15.42 2.18
CA PHE A 368 11.11 14.71 2.98
C PHE A 368 12.32 14.32 2.10
N VAL A 369 13.44 14.10 2.77
CA VAL A 369 14.64 13.52 2.14
C VAL A 369 15.33 12.58 3.12
N LYS A 370 15.76 11.42 2.63
CA LYS A 370 16.64 10.50 3.36
C LYS A 370 18.08 10.86 3.06
N THR A 371 18.91 11.02 4.10
CA THR A 371 20.35 11.26 3.91
C THR A 371 21.06 9.98 3.47
N ASP A 372 22.20 10.11 2.84
CA ASP A 372 23.19 9.02 2.82
C ASP A 372 23.71 8.77 4.25
N VAL A 373 24.59 7.77 4.40
CA VAL A 373 25.27 7.55 5.67
C VAL A 373 26.18 8.75 5.98
N LEU A 374 25.91 9.42 7.09
CA LEU A 374 26.74 10.51 7.59
C LEU A 374 27.67 9.99 8.69
N ALA A 375 28.97 10.20 8.52
CA ALA A 375 29.97 9.92 9.54
C ALA A 375 29.80 10.88 10.75
N PRO A 376 30.32 10.55 11.94
CA PRO A 376 30.37 11.46 13.07
C PRO A 376 30.93 12.84 12.71
N GLY A 377 30.21 13.91 13.04
CA GLY A 377 30.56 15.29 12.72
C GLY A 377 30.25 15.71 11.26
N GLN A 378 29.94 14.79 10.36
CA GLN A 378 29.66 15.13 8.97
C GLN A 378 28.37 15.92 8.84
N ARG A 379 28.43 17.03 8.11
CA ARG A 379 27.32 17.92 7.74
C ARG A 379 27.08 17.81 6.22
N ARG A 380 25.82 17.82 5.81
CA ARG A 380 25.41 17.82 4.40
C ARG A 380 24.25 18.77 4.16
N GLU A 381 24.30 19.45 3.06
CA GLU A 381 23.26 20.39 2.63
C GLU A 381 22.27 19.71 1.67
N PHE A 382 21.02 20.12 1.76
CA PHE A 382 19.89 19.62 0.99
C PHE A 382 19.01 20.78 0.53
N GLU A 383 18.26 20.51 -0.54
CA GLU A 383 17.20 21.38 -1.03
C GLU A 383 15.90 20.57 -1.16
N LEU A 384 14.80 21.12 -0.67
CA LEU A 384 13.45 20.59 -0.87
C LEU A 384 12.61 21.60 -1.61
N ARG A 385 12.05 21.15 -2.75
CA ARG A 385 11.11 21.91 -3.55
C ARG A 385 9.68 21.48 -3.20
N VAL A 386 8.86 22.43 -2.76
CA VAL A 386 7.45 22.24 -2.38
C VAL A 386 6.57 22.96 -3.40
N PRO A 387 5.90 22.24 -4.31
CA PRO A 387 4.95 22.87 -5.23
C PRO A 387 3.83 23.55 -4.46
N LEU A 388 3.48 24.80 -4.82
CA LEU A 388 2.44 25.57 -4.12
C LEU A 388 1.08 24.84 -4.09
N TYR A 389 0.75 24.12 -5.18
CA TYR A 389 -0.46 23.30 -5.26
C TYR A 389 -0.49 22.18 -4.21
N SER A 390 0.67 21.61 -3.83
CA SER A 390 0.73 20.50 -2.88
C SER A 390 0.31 20.86 -1.45
N ILE A 391 0.38 22.16 -1.11
CA ILE A 391 -0.01 22.70 0.20
C ILE A 391 -1.33 23.49 0.15
N ALA A 392 -2.01 23.50 -1.00
CA ALA A 392 -3.34 24.08 -1.16
C ALA A 392 -4.42 23.18 -0.55
N SER A 393 -5.54 23.76 -0.15
CA SER A 393 -6.72 23.05 0.35
C SER A 393 -7.86 23.12 -0.63
N PHE A 394 -8.66 22.06 -0.72
CA PHE A 394 -9.82 22.02 -1.60
C PHE A 394 -11.03 22.71 -0.96
N ASP A 395 -11.51 23.74 -1.61
CA ASP A 395 -12.77 24.41 -1.28
C ASP A 395 -13.94 23.74 -2.00
N GLU A 396 -14.73 22.97 -1.25
CA GLU A 396 -15.89 22.24 -1.78
C GLU A 396 -17.00 23.19 -2.29
N ALA A 397 -17.09 24.43 -1.79
CA ALA A 397 -18.11 25.37 -2.22
C ALA A 397 -17.75 25.97 -3.58
N ALA A 398 -16.49 26.35 -3.76
CA ALA A 398 -15.99 26.92 -5.00
C ALA A 398 -15.64 25.83 -6.05
N GLY A 399 -15.35 24.61 -5.62
CA GLY A 399 -14.86 23.52 -6.48
C GLY A 399 -13.44 23.75 -6.96
N GLU A 400 -12.55 24.25 -6.10
CA GLU A 400 -11.17 24.58 -6.49
C GLU A 400 -10.19 24.39 -5.34
N TYR A 401 -8.91 24.15 -5.68
CA TYR A 401 -7.85 24.22 -4.68
C TYR A 401 -7.42 25.67 -4.49
N VAL A 402 -7.24 26.07 -3.23
CA VAL A 402 -6.86 27.44 -2.86
C VAL A 402 -5.75 27.46 -1.81
N LEU A 403 -4.88 28.46 -1.92
CA LEU A 403 -4.03 28.93 -0.84
C LEU A 403 -4.72 30.14 -0.20
N GLU A 404 -5.23 29.98 1.01
CA GLU A 404 -5.84 31.10 1.74
C GLU A 404 -4.81 32.16 2.11
N ALA A 405 -5.21 33.41 2.17
CA ALA A 405 -4.35 34.50 2.63
C ALA A 405 -3.91 34.27 4.09
N GLY A 406 -2.68 34.62 4.40
CA GLY A 406 -2.11 34.47 5.74
C GLY A 406 -0.71 33.93 5.75
N GLU A 407 -0.21 33.60 6.94
CA GLU A 407 1.13 33.10 7.17
C GLU A 407 1.16 31.56 7.12
N TYR A 408 2.05 31.02 6.31
CA TYR A 408 2.43 29.60 6.21
C TYR A 408 3.77 29.43 6.92
N ALA A 409 3.83 28.66 7.98
CA ALA A 409 5.06 28.37 8.71
C ALA A 409 5.58 26.96 8.35
N PHE A 410 6.86 26.86 8.06
CA PHE A 410 7.53 25.62 7.68
C PHE A 410 8.44 25.15 8.81
N TYR A 411 8.50 23.83 8.99
CA TYR A 411 9.26 23.19 10.06
C TYR A 411 10.01 21.99 9.49
N ILE A 412 11.31 21.87 9.79
CA ILE A 412 12.16 20.77 9.36
C ILE A 412 12.67 20.00 10.58
N GLY A 413 12.68 18.67 10.52
CA GLY A 413 13.14 17.86 11.64
C GLY A 413 13.02 16.36 11.38
N SER A 414 13.15 15.55 12.43
CA SER A 414 13.17 14.08 12.36
C SER A 414 11.80 13.44 12.61
N SER A 415 10.76 14.20 12.94
CA SER A 415 9.37 13.73 13.11
C SER A 415 8.42 14.92 13.10
N VAL A 416 7.11 14.66 13.14
CA VAL A 416 6.10 15.73 13.23
C VAL A 416 6.22 16.57 14.50
N ARG A 417 6.94 16.14 15.53
CA ARG A 417 7.16 16.84 16.81
C ARG A 417 8.60 17.31 17.01
N ALA A 418 9.60 16.56 16.59
CA ALA A 418 11.00 16.91 16.73
C ALA A 418 11.48 17.73 15.52
N GLN A 419 11.23 19.06 15.58
CA GLN A 419 11.43 19.96 14.43
C GLN A 419 11.83 21.38 14.87
N VAL A 420 12.48 22.10 13.96
CA VAL A 420 12.82 23.51 14.08
C VAL A 420 12.08 24.31 13.02
N CYS A 421 11.82 25.60 13.30
CA CYS A 421 11.20 26.49 12.31
C CYS A 421 12.19 26.70 11.15
N ALA A 422 11.74 26.37 9.94
CA ALA A 422 12.54 26.47 8.72
C ALA A 422 12.23 27.72 7.89
N GLY A 423 11.19 28.47 8.25
CA GLY A 423 10.84 29.71 7.57
C GLY A 423 9.35 30.00 7.63
N ARG A 424 9.01 31.19 7.19
CA ARG A 424 7.63 31.66 7.09
C ARG A 424 7.42 32.29 5.72
N TRP A 425 6.27 32.03 5.15
CA TRP A 425 5.88 32.55 3.86
C TRP A 425 4.50 33.19 3.96
N HIS A 426 4.36 34.40 3.46
CA HIS A 426 3.13 35.16 3.57
C HIS A 426 2.39 35.22 2.23
N VAL A 427 1.15 34.75 2.22
CA VAL A 427 0.23 34.86 1.10
C VAL A 427 -0.65 36.07 1.32
N GLY A 428 -0.40 37.13 0.57
CA GLY A 428 -1.10 38.41 0.75
C GLY A 428 -2.58 38.39 0.33
N ARG A 429 -2.94 37.51 -0.61
CA ARG A 429 -4.34 37.28 -1.05
C ARG A 429 -4.53 35.83 -1.43
N GLU A 430 -5.76 35.32 -1.32
CA GLU A 430 -6.11 33.97 -1.73
C GLU A 430 -5.67 33.72 -3.19
N ARG A 431 -5.03 32.57 -3.43
CA ARG A 431 -4.62 32.11 -4.77
C ARG A 431 -5.40 30.87 -5.13
N SER A 432 -6.11 30.89 -6.26
CA SER A 432 -6.83 29.74 -6.82
C SER A 432 -5.97 29.00 -7.86
N PHE A 433 -6.12 27.67 -7.92
CA PHE A 433 -5.50 26.80 -8.94
C PHE A 433 -6.48 26.42 -10.05
N GLY A 434 -7.61 27.10 -10.11
CA GLY A 434 -8.64 26.89 -11.11
C GLY A 434 -9.73 25.91 -10.70
N ARG A 435 -10.88 26.07 -11.35
CA ARG A 435 -12.10 25.36 -11.01
C ARG A 435 -12.07 23.93 -11.55
N LEU A 436 -12.45 22.98 -10.71
CA LEU A 436 -12.60 21.57 -11.01
C LEU A 436 -14.07 21.16 -11.01
N ALA A 437 -14.38 20.07 -11.70
CA ALA A 437 -15.71 19.49 -11.64
C ALA A 437 -15.96 18.84 -10.27
N HIS A 438 -17.16 19.00 -9.72
CA HIS A 438 -17.54 18.22 -8.54
C HIS A 438 -17.64 16.74 -8.89
N ILE A 439 -17.09 15.89 -8.03
CA ILE A 439 -16.96 14.45 -8.23
C ILE A 439 -17.60 13.66 -7.09
N CYS A 440 -18.03 12.45 -7.39
CA CYS A 440 -18.54 11.48 -6.41
C CYS A 440 -19.52 12.10 -5.41
N PRO A 441 -20.60 12.75 -5.85
CA PRO A 441 -21.47 13.55 -5.01
C PRO A 441 -22.07 12.71 -3.87
N VAL A 442 -22.07 13.27 -2.67
CA VAL A 442 -22.68 12.65 -1.49
C VAL A 442 -24.18 12.46 -1.73
N GLN A 443 -24.65 11.21 -1.66
CA GLN A 443 -26.06 10.83 -1.86
C GLN A 443 -26.84 10.72 -0.55
N LYS A 444 -26.16 10.54 0.58
CA LYS A 444 -26.73 10.46 1.93
C LYS A 444 -25.95 11.36 2.85
N PRO A 445 -26.59 12.29 3.56
CA PRO A 445 -25.86 13.20 4.46
C PRO A 445 -25.25 12.39 5.59
N PHE A 446 -24.10 12.86 6.08
CA PHE A 446 -23.44 12.37 7.26
C PHE A 446 -22.73 13.52 8.00
N THR A 447 -22.24 13.27 9.18
CA THR A 447 -21.55 14.26 10.00
C THR A 447 -20.04 14.05 9.91
N ARG A 448 -19.28 15.13 9.68
CA ARG A 448 -17.82 15.12 9.65
C ARG A 448 -17.23 16.00 10.74
N LEU A 449 -16.01 15.68 11.14
CA LEU A 449 -15.16 16.50 11.97
C LEU A 449 -14.71 17.74 11.18
N CYS A 450 -14.73 18.88 11.83
CA CYS A 450 -14.19 20.14 11.31
C CYS A 450 -13.57 20.96 12.44
N MET A 451 -12.85 22.00 12.09
CA MET A 451 -12.32 22.96 13.05
C MET A 451 -13.41 23.98 13.40
N GLY A 452 -13.73 24.07 14.67
CA GLY A 452 -14.65 25.07 15.24
C GLY A 452 -13.94 26.33 15.70
N GLU A 453 -14.69 27.16 16.41
CA GLU A 453 -14.17 28.41 17.03
C GLU A 453 -12.99 28.13 17.98
N GLY A 454 -12.01 28.98 17.98
CA GLY A 454 -10.80 28.81 18.79
C GLY A 454 -9.91 27.63 18.41
N GLY A 455 -10.23 26.89 17.33
CA GLY A 455 -9.49 25.72 16.91
C GLY A 455 -9.93 24.42 17.58
N ALA A 456 -11.04 24.42 18.32
CA ALA A 456 -11.60 23.22 18.94
C ALA A 456 -12.23 22.28 17.89
N PRO A 457 -12.30 20.95 18.17
CA PRO A 457 -13.02 20.03 17.29
C PRO A 457 -14.51 20.36 17.28
N ALA A 458 -15.11 20.41 16.11
CA ALA A 458 -16.54 20.63 15.89
C ALA A 458 -17.08 19.63 14.85
N GLN A 459 -18.39 19.60 14.71
CA GLN A 459 -19.05 18.73 13.74
C GLN A 459 -19.80 19.55 12.70
N GLN A 460 -19.73 19.14 11.46
CA GLN A 460 -20.43 19.74 10.34
C GLN A 460 -21.16 18.66 9.51
N THR A 461 -22.38 18.96 9.09
CA THR A 461 -23.12 18.08 8.19
C THR A 461 -22.58 18.21 6.76
N VAL A 462 -22.18 17.10 6.17
CA VAL A 462 -21.94 16.98 4.74
C VAL A 462 -23.27 16.71 4.07
N SER A 463 -23.76 17.70 3.31
CA SER A 463 -25.06 17.67 2.67
C SER A 463 -25.04 16.92 1.35
N VAL A 464 -26.18 16.42 0.94
CA VAL A 464 -26.38 15.83 -0.40
C VAL A 464 -26.07 16.89 -1.46
N ARG A 465 -25.27 16.51 -2.46
CA ARG A 465 -24.98 17.34 -3.62
C ARG A 465 -25.61 16.69 -4.87
N ARG A 466 -26.17 17.48 -5.74
CA ARG A 466 -26.68 17.03 -7.04
C ARG A 466 -25.72 17.47 -8.13
N VAL A 467 -25.36 16.54 -8.99
CA VAL A 467 -24.56 16.76 -10.20
C VAL A 467 -25.31 16.13 -11.35
N ASP A 468 -25.40 16.82 -12.48
CA ASP A 468 -25.95 16.24 -13.70
C ASP A 468 -24.90 15.37 -14.40
N LEU A 469 -24.69 14.18 -13.82
CA LEU A 469 -23.74 13.21 -14.35
C LEU A 469 -24.17 12.70 -15.74
N ARG A 470 -25.48 12.64 -16.00
CA ARG A 470 -26.00 12.23 -17.31
C ARG A 470 -25.56 13.21 -18.40
N ALA A 471 -25.79 14.51 -18.23
CA ALA A 471 -25.36 15.53 -19.17
C ALA A 471 -23.83 15.53 -19.37
N ARG A 472 -23.06 15.32 -18.29
CA ARG A 472 -21.59 15.18 -18.36
C ARG A 472 -21.16 14.01 -19.24
N ILE A 473 -21.78 12.83 -19.05
CA ILE A 473 -21.49 11.64 -19.85
C ILE A 473 -21.89 11.83 -21.31
N GLU A 474 -23.11 12.34 -21.56
CA GLU A 474 -23.63 12.60 -22.91
C GLU A 474 -22.76 13.62 -23.66
N GLY A 475 -22.31 14.68 -22.99
CA GLY A 475 -21.42 15.70 -23.59
C GLY A 475 -19.99 15.22 -23.91
N ALA A 476 -19.58 14.05 -23.36
CA ALA A 476 -18.26 13.47 -23.58
C ALA A 476 -18.32 12.08 -24.26
N MET A 477 -19.40 11.80 -24.99
CA MET A 477 -19.53 10.53 -25.72
C MET A 477 -18.48 10.41 -26.82
N PRO A 478 -17.70 9.31 -26.89
CA PRO A 478 -16.74 9.11 -27.95
C PRO A 478 -17.45 8.89 -29.30
N VAL A 479 -16.91 9.51 -30.33
CA VAL A 479 -17.34 9.28 -31.71
C VAL A 479 -16.78 7.95 -32.19
N ALA A 480 -17.60 7.10 -32.78
CA ALA A 480 -17.19 5.82 -33.33
C ALA A 480 -16.36 5.99 -34.61
N VAL A 481 -15.29 5.22 -34.73
CA VAL A 481 -14.59 5.03 -36.02
C VAL A 481 -15.46 4.23 -36.99
N GLY A 482 -16.19 3.27 -36.45
CA GLY A 482 -17.09 2.37 -37.18
C GLY A 482 -16.39 1.20 -37.83
N PHE A 483 -17.16 0.12 -38.12
CA PHE A 483 -16.67 -1.07 -38.79
C PHE A 483 -16.60 -0.90 -40.29
N ARG A 484 -15.44 -1.13 -40.91
CA ARG A 484 -15.18 -0.99 -42.33
C ARG A 484 -14.80 -2.30 -43.02
N GLY A 485 -14.96 -3.44 -42.32
CA GLY A 485 -14.55 -4.76 -42.83
C GLY A 485 -13.09 -5.09 -42.60
N GLU A 486 -12.71 -6.32 -42.89
CA GLU A 486 -11.33 -6.80 -42.75
C GLU A 486 -10.37 -6.09 -43.72
N ARG A 487 -9.24 -5.59 -43.22
CA ARG A 487 -8.25 -4.80 -43.98
C ARG A 487 -6.86 -5.42 -43.94
N GLY A 488 -6.69 -6.54 -43.22
CA GLY A 488 -5.39 -7.22 -43.08
C GLY A 488 -4.33 -6.46 -42.28
N ILE A 489 -4.73 -5.43 -41.53
CA ILE A 489 -3.81 -4.63 -40.71
C ILE A 489 -3.50 -5.39 -39.43
N THR A 490 -2.22 -5.53 -39.09
CA THR A 490 -1.78 -6.14 -37.82
C THR A 490 -1.50 -5.07 -36.75
N LEU A 491 -1.55 -5.45 -35.48
CA LEU A 491 -1.17 -4.53 -34.39
C LEU A 491 0.32 -4.14 -34.49
N GLN A 492 1.15 -5.02 -35.06
CA GLN A 492 2.55 -4.71 -35.34
C GLN A 492 2.72 -3.59 -36.38
N ASP A 493 1.79 -3.48 -37.36
CA ASP A 493 1.81 -2.36 -38.30
C ASP A 493 1.51 -1.04 -37.62
N VAL A 494 0.59 -1.06 -36.65
CA VAL A 494 0.26 0.12 -35.83
C VAL A 494 1.47 0.50 -34.96
N ALA A 495 2.06 -0.46 -34.28
CA ALA A 495 3.21 -0.23 -33.41
C ALA A 495 4.43 0.31 -34.20
N ALA A 496 4.58 -0.12 -35.45
CA ALA A 496 5.64 0.35 -36.37
C ALA A 496 5.29 1.65 -37.11
N GLY A 497 4.12 2.25 -36.86
CA GLY A 497 3.68 3.48 -37.54
C GLY A 497 3.30 3.31 -39.01
N ARG A 498 3.14 2.06 -39.50
CA ARG A 498 2.70 1.77 -40.87
C ARG A 498 1.20 1.88 -41.08
N ALA A 499 0.42 1.80 -40.00
CA ALA A 499 -1.03 2.01 -40.00
C ALA A 499 -1.47 2.83 -38.79
N GLY A 500 -2.61 3.51 -38.89
CA GLY A 500 -3.19 4.25 -37.79
C GLY A 500 -3.99 3.34 -36.80
N GLU A 501 -4.10 3.77 -35.54
CA GLU A 501 -4.97 3.08 -34.57
C GLU A 501 -6.41 2.95 -35.07
N ASP A 502 -6.94 4.01 -35.71
CA ASP A 502 -8.30 4.03 -36.25
C ASP A 502 -8.48 3.05 -37.41
N ASP A 503 -7.48 2.90 -38.23
CA ASP A 503 -7.46 1.91 -39.32
C ASP A 503 -7.54 0.49 -38.77
N PHE A 504 -6.74 0.18 -37.72
CA PHE A 504 -6.78 -1.12 -37.06
C PHE A 504 -8.14 -1.36 -36.37
N ILE A 505 -8.67 -0.37 -35.63
CA ILE A 505 -9.97 -0.49 -34.94
C ILE A 505 -11.12 -0.66 -35.93
N SER A 506 -11.05 -0.01 -37.08
CA SER A 506 -12.10 -0.09 -38.10
C SER A 506 -12.34 -1.48 -38.69
N GLN A 507 -11.40 -2.39 -38.56
CA GLN A 507 -11.54 -3.81 -38.99
C GLN A 507 -12.03 -4.74 -37.87
N LEU A 508 -12.13 -4.27 -36.63
CA LEU A 508 -12.57 -5.10 -35.49
C LEU A 508 -14.08 -5.16 -35.39
N SER A 509 -14.63 -6.37 -35.31
CA SER A 509 -16.03 -6.60 -35.01
C SER A 509 -16.38 -6.19 -33.57
N ASP A 510 -17.68 -6.02 -33.25
CA ASP A 510 -18.11 -5.77 -31.86
C ASP A 510 -17.68 -6.89 -30.90
N ALA A 511 -17.52 -8.12 -31.40
CA ALA A 511 -17.03 -9.25 -30.62
C ALA A 511 -15.51 -9.14 -30.34
N ASP A 512 -14.71 -8.67 -31.29
CA ASP A 512 -13.28 -8.41 -31.11
C ASP A 512 -13.05 -7.24 -30.13
N LEU A 513 -13.83 -6.17 -30.27
CA LEU A 513 -13.78 -5.03 -29.38
C LEU A 513 -14.17 -5.43 -27.93
N GLU A 514 -15.24 -6.24 -27.78
CA GLU A 514 -15.63 -6.76 -26.46
C GLU A 514 -14.51 -7.61 -25.84
N ALA A 515 -13.87 -8.46 -26.63
CA ALA A 515 -12.77 -9.30 -26.17
C ALA A 515 -11.57 -8.47 -25.66
N LEU A 516 -11.27 -7.34 -26.31
CA LEU A 516 -10.23 -6.40 -25.86
C LEU A 516 -10.56 -5.71 -24.53
N THR A 517 -11.85 -5.61 -24.17
CA THR A 517 -12.27 -4.99 -22.91
C THR A 517 -12.45 -5.98 -21.76
N ARG A 518 -12.00 -7.20 -21.92
CA ARG A 518 -12.20 -8.31 -20.97
C ARG A 518 -10.94 -9.13 -20.82
N GLY A 519 -10.71 -9.64 -19.60
CA GLY A 519 -9.64 -10.57 -19.28
C GLY A 519 -9.98 -12.02 -19.61
N TYR A 520 -8.99 -12.89 -19.47
CA TYR A 520 -9.07 -14.33 -19.63
C TYR A 520 -8.41 -15.05 -18.46
N GLY A 521 -9.09 -16.03 -17.92
CA GLY A 521 -8.57 -16.87 -16.85
C GLY A 521 -8.80 -16.28 -15.46
N CYS A 522 -9.21 -17.17 -14.57
CA CYS A 522 -9.43 -16.86 -13.17
C CYS A 522 -8.22 -17.42 -12.42
N MET A 523 -7.24 -16.57 -12.12
CA MET A 523 -6.04 -16.92 -11.36
C MET A 523 -5.22 -18.07 -11.98
N ASN A 524 -5.17 -18.21 -13.28
CA ASN A 524 -4.25 -19.01 -14.08
C ASN A 524 -4.69 -19.04 -15.56
N ALA A 525 -4.35 -18.01 -16.31
CA ALA A 525 -4.56 -18.03 -17.76
C ALA A 525 -3.63 -19.05 -18.42
N PRO A 526 -4.03 -19.66 -19.55
CA PRO A 526 -3.18 -20.62 -20.29
C PRO A 526 -2.04 -19.93 -21.07
N PHE A 527 -1.65 -18.74 -20.69
CA PHE A 527 -0.60 -17.92 -21.26
C PHE A 527 0.40 -17.55 -20.15
N GLY A 528 1.70 -17.54 -20.48
CA GLY A 528 2.75 -17.16 -19.52
C GLY A 528 2.95 -18.15 -18.39
N SER A 529 3.59 -17.74 -17.31
CA SER A 529 3.92 -18.56 -16.15
C SER A 529 2.71 -19.11 -15.44
N HIS A 530 2.83 -20.33 -14.93
CA HIS A 530 1.80 -20.96 -14.11
C HIS A 530 1.53 -20.17 -12.83
N GLY A 531 0.29 -20.06 -12.41
CA GLY A 531 -0.10 -19.29 -11.22
C GLY A 531 -0.26 -17.79 -11.47
N ASN A 532 -0.24 -17.34 -12.73
CA ASN A 532 -0.47 -15.93 -13.09
C ASN A 532 -1.87 -15.44 -12.68
N GLY A 533 -2.05 -14.13 -12.57
CA GLY A 533 -3.31 -13.50 -12.19
C GLY A 533 -4.40 -13.54 -13.26
N GLY A 534 -4.03 -13.84 -14.50
CA GLY A 534 -4.88 -13.78 -15.68
C GLY A 534 -4.21 -13.06 -16.84
N ALA A 535 -4.86 -13.01 -18.00
CA ALA A 535 -4.35 -12.35 -19.20
C ALA A 535 -5.40 -11.43 -19.84
N PHE A 536 -4.95 -10.50 -20.68
CA PHE A 536 -5.80 -9.65 -21.50
C PHE A 536 -5.17 -9.38 -22.88
N GLY A 537 -5.82 -8.60 -23.74
CA GLY A 537 -5.32 -8.33 -25.10
C GLY A 537 -5.66 -9.48 -26.06
N GLY A 538 -4.65 -10.14 -26.58
CA GLY A 538 -4.79 -11.25 -27.57
C GLY A 538 -5.33 -12.55 -26.97
N ILE A 539 -6.46 -12.50 -26.29
CA ILE A 539 -7.06 -13.65 -25.59
C ILE A 539 -7.96 -14.53 -26.47
N THR A 540 -8.16 -14.14 -27.72
CA THR A 540 -8.93 -14.94 -28.71
C THR A 540 -8.11 -15.22 -29.94
N PRO A 541 -8.36 -16.38 -30.66
CA PRO A 541 -7.66 -16.66 -31.90
C PRO A 541 -7.80 -15.56 -32.96
N ALA A 542 -8.95 -14.87 -33.02
CA ALA A 542 -9.19 -13.79 -33.98
C ALA A 542 -8.28 -12.58 -33.70
N LEU A 543 -8.09 -12.20 -32.44
CA LEU A 543 -7.18 -11.11 -32.07
C LEU A 543 -5.72 -11.52 -32.28
N GLN A 544 -5.33 -12.76 -31.94
CA GLN A 544 -3.98 -13.27 -32.18
C GLN A 544 -3.64 -13.29 -33.69
N ALA A 545 -4.59 -13.68 -34.56
CA ALA A 545 -4.42 -13.63 -36.01
C ALA A 545 -4.18 -12.20 -36.54
N ARG A 546 -4.63 -11.17 -35.83
CA ARG A 546 -4.35 -9.75 -36.11
C ARG A 546 -3.10 -9.21 -35.41
N GLY A 547 -2.25 -10.11 -34.90
CA GLY A 547 -1.00 -9.74 -34.27
C GLY A 547 -1.14 -9.10 -32.88
N VAL A 548 -2.28 -9.29 -32.18
CA VAL A 548 -2.45 -8.86 -30.80
C VAL A 548 -1.93 -9.96 -29.86
N PRO A 549 -0.83 -9.75 -29.10
CA PRO A 549 -0.36 -10.73 -28.14
C PRO A 549 -1.20 -10.70 -26.84
N PRO A 550 -1.23 -11.82 -26.08
CA PRO A 550 -1.72 -11.79 -24.71
C PRO A 550 -0.74 -11.07 -23.78
N VAL A 551 -1.25 -10.32 -22.83
CA VAL A 551 -0.50 -9.64 -21.77
C VAL A 551 -0.80 -10.34 -20.44
N ILE A 552 0.23 -10.73 -19.71
CA ILE A 552 0.16 -11.57 -18.52
C ILE A 552 0.25 -10.71 -17.26
N THR A 553 -0.68 -10.92 -16.33
CA THR A 553 -0.69 -10.25 -15.02
C THR A 553 -0.25 -11.20 -13.91
N ALA A 554 0.38 -10.69 -12.85
CA ALA A 554 0.61 -11.41 -11.61
C ALA A 554 0.40 -10.50 -10.41
N ASP A 555 -0.10 -11.06 -9.29
CA ASP A 555 -0.09 -10.37 -8.01
C ASP A 555 1.35 -10.16 -7.53
N GLY A 556 1.54 -9.19 -6.61
CA GLY A 556 2.87 -9.02 -6.09
C GLY A 556 3.28 -7.76 -5.38
N PRO A 557 2.50 -7.11 -4.48
CA PRO A 557 3.04 -6.05 -3.64
C PRO A 557 4.30 -6.44 -2.85
N SER A 558 4.38 -7.69 -2.38
CA SER A 558 5.55 -8.19 -1.65
C SER A 558 6.37 -9.23 -2.43
N GLY A 559 6.43 -9.12 -3.76
CA GLY A 559 7.15 -10.02 -4.66
C GLY A 559 6.24 -10.68 -5.68
N LEU A 560 6.82 -11.36 -6.66
CA LEU A 560 6.08 -11.95 -7.77
C LEU A 560 5.33 -13.21 -7.33
N ARG A 561 4.00 -13.19 -7.37
CA ARG A 561 3.14 -14.32 -7.00
C ARG A 561 2.82 -15.19 -8.21
N VAL A 562 3.61 -16.23 -8.41
CA VAL A 562 3.44 -17.26 -9.44
C VAL A 562 3.68 -18.65 -8.83
N SER A 563 3.42 -19.74 -9.58
CA SER A 563 3.68 -21.12 -9.14
C SER A 563 5.18 -21.51 -9.25
N ALA A 564 6.06 -20.61 -8.79
CA ALA A 564 7.51 -20.79 -8.78
C ALA A 564 8.06 -20.20 -7.45
N PHE A 565 9.34 -20.47 -7.17
CA PHE A 565 10.03 -19.79 -6.07
C PHE A 565 10.60 -18.46 -6.56
N THR A 566 10.15 -17.37 -5.97
CA THR A 566 10.53 -15.97 -6.26
C THR A 566 10.91 -15.24 -4.98
N ALA A 567 11.47 -14.05 -5.08
CA ALA A 567 11.83 -13.29 -3.90
C ALA A 567 10.60 -12.83 -3.11
N LEU A 568 10.67 -12.95 -1.78
CA LEU A 568 9.71 -12.34 -0.86
C LEU A 568 10.30 -11.03 -0.32
N LEU A 569 9.68 -9.92 -0.71
CA LEU A 569 10.07 -8.56 -0.34
C LEU A 569 9.50 -8.17 1.03
N PRO A 570 10.04 -7.14 1.70
CA PRO A 570 9.41 -6.54 2.86
C PRO A 570 8.01 -6.03 2.53
N CYS A 571 7.11 -6.06 3.50
CA CYS A 571 5.76 -5.52 3.35
C CYS A 571 5.77 -4.01 3.06
N GLY A 572 4.67 -3.48 2.50
CA GLY A 572 4.57 -2.07 2.11
C GLY A 572 4.86 -1.10 3.25
N THR A 573 4.32 -1.37 4.45
CA THR A 573 4.58 -0.55 5.64
C THR A 573 6.06 -0.52 6.01
N ALA A 574 6.77 -1.67 5.94
CA ALA A 574 8.22 -1.73 6.18
C ALA A 574 9.00 -0.91 5.15
N LEU A 575 8.65 -1.02 3.87
CA LEU A 575 9.27 -0.24 2.80
C LEU A 575 9.05 1.26 2.99
N ALA A 576 7.85 1.67 3.37
CA ALA A 576 7.54 3.07 3.63
C ALA A 576 8.24 3.60 4.88
N SER A 577 8.43 2.75 5.92
CA SER A 577 9.15 3.10 7.15
C SER A 577 10.64 3.40 6.90
N ALA A 578 11.21 2.94 5.80
CA ALA A 578 12.55 3.37 5.37
C ALA A 578 12.59 4.85 4.94
N TRP A 579 11.48 5.44 4.52
CA TRP A 579 11.40 6.80 3.97
C TRP A 579 12.45 7.05 2.86
N ASN A 580 12.77 6.03 2.10
CA ASN A 580 13.85 6.02 1.13
C ASN A 580 13.34 5.59 -0.27
N PRO A 581 12.82 6.52 -1.08
CA PRO A 581 12.34 6.20 -2.42
C PRO A 581 13.39 5.54 -3.32
N ALA A 582 14.66 5.93 -3.20
CA ALA A 582 15.73 5.36 -4.03
C ALA A 582 15.96 3.86 -3.71
N LEU A 583 15.92 3.49 -2.41
CA LEU A 583 16.03 2.11 -1.97
C LEU A 583 14.86 1.25 -2.47
N VAL A 584 13.64 1.79 -2.36
CA VAL A 584 12.43 1.11 -2.84
C VAL A 584 12.48 0.92 -4.35
N GLN A 585 12.89 1.94 -5.11
CA GLN A 585 13.07 1.80 -6.55
C GLN A 585 14.07 0.71 -6.90
N ALA A 586 15.27 0.73 -6.31
CA ALA A 586 16.30 -0.27 -6.57
C ALA A 586 15.86 -1.71 -6.23
N LEU A 587 15.06 -1.89 -5.17
CA LEU A 587 14.50 -3.19 -4.81
C LEU A 587 13.52 -3.69 -5.89
N TYR A 588 12.62 -2.81 -6.37
CA TYR A 588 11.66 -3.19 -7.41
C TYR A 588 12.28 -3.28 -8.82
N GLU A 589 13.43 -2.67 -9.09
CA GLU A 589 14.22 -2.92 -10.31
C GLU A 589 14.65 -4.39 -10.37
N LYS A 590 15.08 -4.97 -9.24
CA LYS A 590 15.38 -6.41 -9.16
C LYS A 590 14.14 -7.29 -9.30
N ALA A 591 13.00 -6.88 -8.75
CA ALA A 591 11.74 -7.59 -8.95
C ALA A 591 11.26 -7.53 -10.42
N ALA A 592 11.56 -6.46 -11.14
CA ALA A 592 11.28 -6.34 -12.57
C ALA A 592 12.09 -7.35 -13.41
N GLU A 593 13.33 -7.67 -13.02
CA GLU A 593 14.12 -8.74 -13.65
C GLU A 593 13.46 -10.11 -13.44
N GLU A 594 12.90 -10.39 -12.26
CA GLU A 594 12.11 -11.61 -12.04
C GLU A 594 10.84 -11.65 -12.90
N MET A 595 10.14 -10.51 -13.10
CA MET A 595 9.01 -10.44 -14.02
C MET A 595 9.41 -10.84 -15.45
N VAL A 596 10.53 -10.33 -15.96
CA VAL A 596 11.06 -10.68 -17.27
C VAL A 596 11.36 -12.17 -17.35
N HIS A 597 12.05 -12.73 -16.33
CA HIS A 597 12.39 -14.15 -16.27
C HIS A 597 11.15 -15.05 -16.35
N PHE A 598 10.09 -14.70 -15.63
CA PHE A 598 8.85 -15.47 -15.57
C PHE A 598 7.82 -15.08 -16.63
N GLY A 599 8.14 -14.19 -17.57
CA GLY A 599 7.21 -13.78 -18.63
C GLY A 599 5.94 -13.13 -18.08
N VAL A 600 6.05 -12.27 -17.06
CA VAL A 600 4.97 -11.47 -16.49
C VAL A 600 5.11 -10.04 -16.98
N ASP A 601 4.06 -9.53 -17.62
CA ASP A 601 4.07 -8.19 -18.22
C ASP A 601 3.57 -7.12 -17.26
N VAL A 602 2.62 -7.47 -16.37
CA VAL A 602 1.98 -6.53 -15.44
C VAL A 602 2.04 -7.06 -14.02
N LEU A 603 2.72 -6.35 -13.13
CA LEU A 603 2.66 -6.60 -11.70
C LEU A 603 1.50 -5.80 -11.09
N LEU A 604 0.58 -6.50 -10.39
CA LEU A 604 -0.55 -5.87 -9.70
C LEU A 604 -0.09 -5.23 -8.38
N ALA A 605 0.77 -4.26 -8.51
CA ALA A 605 1.47 -3.53 -7.46
C ALA A 605 1.84 -2.11 -7.95
N PRO A 606 2.11 -1.18 -7.01
CA PRO A 606 1.93 -1.27 -5.58
C PRO A 606 0.50 -1.05 -5.09
N GLY A 607 0.18 -1.60 -3.90
CA GLY A 607 -0.97 -1.17 -3.12
C GLY A 607 -0.64 0.13 -2.40
N MET A 608 -1.57 1.14 -2.40
CA MET A 608 -1.22 2.46 -1.86
C MET A 608 -2.37 3.23 -1.21
N ASN A 609 -3.39 2.50 -0.74
CA ASN A 609 -4.47 3.13 0.02
C ASN A 609 -3.95 3.69 1.36
N ILE A 610 -4.63 4.71 1.86
CA ILE A 610 -4.27 5.36 3.13
C ILE A 610 -4.55 4.43 4.31
N HIS A 611 -3.65 4.38 5.30
CA HIS A 611 -3.88 3.78 6.60
C HIS A 611 -4.87 4.64 7.39
N ARG A 612 -6.16 4.46 7.13
CA ARG A 612 -7.24 5.22 7.76
C ARG A 612 -7.48 4.79 9.20
N ASP A 613 -7.37 3.48 9.44
CA ASP A 613 -7.61 2.84 10.73
C ASP A 613 -6.58 1.71 10.92
N PRO A 614 -5.99 1.55 12.12
CA PRO A 614 -4.98 0.52 12.37
C PRO A 614 -5.47 -0.91 12.18
N LEU A 615 -6.78 -1.15 12.22
CA LEU A 615 -7.36 -2.49 12.09
C LEU A 615 -7.57 -2.95 10.65
N CYS A 616 -7.41 -2.09 9.64
CA CYS A 616 -7.55 -2.54 8.25
C CYS A 616 -6.55 -3.65 7.92
N GLY A 617 -7.06 -4.80 7.49
CA GLY A 617 -6.26 -6.01 7.28
C GLY A 617 -5.16 -5.85 6.22
N ARG A 618 -5.36 -4.98 5.22
CA ARG A 618 -4.41 -4.76 4.13
C ARG A 618 -3.44 -3.60 4.36
N ASN A 619 -3.42 -2.95 5.53
CA ASN A 619 -2.43 -1.90 5.79
C ASN A 619 -0.99 -2.40 5.58
N PHE A 620 -0.70 -3.68 5.87
CA PHE A 620 0.65 -4.25 5.68
C PHE A 620 1.20 -4.06 4.26
N GLU A 621 0.36 -4.12 3.23
CA GLU A 621 0.77 -3.96 1.83
C GLU A 621 0.65 -2.51 1.31
N TYR A 622 0.04 -1.62 2.11
CA TYR A 622 -0.02 -0.19 1.87
C TYR A 622 1.15 0.52 2.56
N TYR A 623 1.17 1.85 2.55
CA TYR A 623 2.37 2.58 2.93
C TYR A 623 2.22 3.42 4.19
N SER A 624 1.16 4.24 4.32
CA SER A 624 1.12 5.26 5.37
C SER A 624 -0.29 5.86 5.56
N GLU A 625 -0.48 6.52 6.71
CA GLU A 625 -1.59 7.43 6.94
C GLU A 625 -1.45 8.77 6.18
N ASP A 626 -0.26 9.06 5.61
CA ASP A 626 0.02 10.29 4.88
C ASP A 626 0.06 10.09 3.37
N PRO A 627 -0.71 10.87 2.58
CA PRO A 627 -0.78 10.73 1.13
C PRO A 627 0.51 11.13 0.39
N LEU A 628 1.33 12.06 0.93
CA LEU A 628 2.59 12.42 0.30
C LEU A 628 3.61 11.29 0.41
N LEU A 629 3.77 10.73 1.61
CA LEU A 629 4.65 9.58 1.82
C LEU A 629 4.21 8.39 0.97
N SER A 630 2.91 8.05 1.00
CA SER A 630 2.34 6.95 0.21
C SER A 630 2.57 7.16 -1.29
N GLY A 631 2.32 8.37 -1.80
CA GLY A 631 2.49 8.70 -3.22
C GLY A 631 3.95 8.61 -3.69
N LYS A 632 4.90 9.14 -2.90
CA LYS A 632 6.34 9.13 -3.22
C LYS A 632 6.92 7.72 -3.21
N ILE A 633 6.59 6.91 -2.21
CA ILE A 633 7.05 5.51 -2.14
C ILE A 633 6.42 4.68 -3.27
N ALA A 634 5.12 4.87 -3.54
CA ALA A 634 4.46 4.22 -4.67
C ALA A 634 5.10 4.61 -6.01
N ALA A 635 5.41 5.88 -6.23
CA ALA A 635 6.08 6.34 -7.44
C ALA A 635 7.45 5.69 -7.64
N ALA A 636 8.21 5.52 -6.56
CA ALA A 636 9.49 4.82 -6.60
C ALA A 636 9.32 3.34 -6.97
N ALA A 637 8.35 2.65 -6.35
CA ALA A 637 8.01 1.26 -6.69
C ALA A 637 7.60 1.13 -8.17
N VAL A 638 6.77 2.04 -8.69
CA VAL A 638 6.36 2.07 -10.10
C VAL A 638 7.56 2.21 -11.03
N ARG A 639 8.48 3.14 -10.75
CA ARG A 639 9.70 3.31 -11.57
C ARG A 639 10.55 2.04 -11.58
N GLY A 640 10.71 1.39 -10.41
CA GLY A 640 11.42 0.12 -10.31
C GLY A 640 10.75 -0.98 -11.11
N ILE A 641 9.44 -1.22 -10.93
CA ILE A 641 8.69 -2.26 -11.66
C ILE A 641 8.76 -2.03 -13.18
N GLN A 642 8.75 -0.79 -13.63
CA GLN A 642 8.74 -0.45 -15.06
C GLN A 642 10.13 -0.38 -15.72
N SER A 643 11.21 -0.52 -14.94
CA SER A 643 12.59 -0.36 -15.43
C SER A 643 12.99 -1.37 -16.51
N CYS A 644 12.42 -2.57 -16.51
CA CYS A 644 12.66 -3.62 -17.49
C CYS A 644 11.57 -3.72 -18.57
N GLY A 645 10.73 -2.68 -18.74
CA GLY A 645 9.67 -2.64 -19.75
C GLY A 645 8.34 -3.25 -19.34
N GLY A 646 8.23 -3.81 -18.13
CA GLY A 646 6.96 -4.25 -17.54
C GLY A 646 6.03 -3.10 -17.15
N ALA A 647 4.84 -3.43 -16.64
CA ALA A 647 3.86 -2.48 -16.12
C ALA A 647 3.65 -2.62 -14.62
N ALA A 648 3.61 -1.50 -13.91
CA ALA A 648 3.02 -1.39 -12.59
C ALA A 648 1.52 -1.11 -12.70
N CYS A 649 0.72 -1.81 -11.88
CA CYS A 649 -0.71 -1.57 -11.73
C CYS A 649 -1.00 -1.06 -10.33
N ILE A 650 -1.02 0.26 -10.15
CA ILE A 650 -1.29 0.88 -8.84
C ILE A 650 -2.72 0.60 -8.39
N LYS A 651 -2.90 0.30 -7.09
CA LYS A 651 -4.18 -0.17 -6.53
C LYS A 651 -4.39 0.27 -5.08
N HIS A 652 -5.62 0.31 -4.59
CA HIS A 652 -6.93 0.13 -5.23
C HIS A 652 -7.63 1.49 -5.30
N PHE A 653 -7.98 1.94 -6.46
CA PHE A 653 -8.52 3.29 -6.70
C PHE A 653 -10.04 3.32 -6.57
N ALA A 654 -10.62 3.84 -5.47
CA ALA A 654 -10.03 4.41 -4.27
C ALA A 654 -10.85 4.03 -3.02
N CYS A 655 -10.36 4.46 -1.84
CA CYS A 655 -11.05 4.28 -0.55
C CYS A 655 -11.28 2.81 -0.13
N ASN A 656 -10.36 1.89 -0.48
CA ASN A 656 -10.36 0.53 0.07
C ASN A 656 -9.62 0.52 1.41
N ASN A 657 -10.30 0.94 2.48
CA ASN A 657 -9.72 1.16 3.81
C ASN A 657 -10.29 0.20 4.88
N GLN A 658 -10.93 -0.88 4.46
CA GLN A 658 -11.30 -2.04 5.30
C GLN A 658 -11.51 -3.28 4.43
N GLU A 659 -11.39 -4.46 5.05
CA GLU A 659 -11.59 -5.76 4.41
C GLU A 659 -12.99 -6.35 4.68
N THR A 660 -13.57 -6.03 5.82
CA THR A 660 -14.91 -6.49 6.20
C THR A 660 -15.95 -6.07 5.15
N ASN A 661 -16.47 -7.07 4.41
CA ASN A 661 -17.50 -6.89 3.37
C ASN A 661 -17.10 -5.86 2.29
N ARG A 662 -15.82 -5.74 1.96
CA ARG A 662 -15.22 -4.72 1.09
C ARG A 662 -15.90 -4.58 -0.28
N ASN A 663 -16.36 -5.67 -0.87
CA ASN A 663 -17.01 -5.68 -2.18
C ASN A 663 -18.49 -5.21 -2.17
N LYS A 664 -19.06 -4.87 -1.01
CA LYS A 664 -20.43 -4.34 -0.85
C LYS A 664 -20.47 -3.08 0.01
N ASN A 665 -19.36 -2.75 0.66
CA ASN A 665 -19.26 -1.59 1.54
C ASN A 665 -19.32 -0.28 0.75
N ASP A 666 -19.92 0.76 1.35
CA ASP A 666 -20.04 2.10 0.81
C ASP A 666 -19.20 3.07 1.65
N SER A 667 -18.09 3.54 1.10
CA SER A 667 -17.24 4.56 1.68
C SER A 667 -17.90 5.93 1.47
N ARG A 668 -18.56 6.46 2.53
CA ARG A 668 -19.17 7.78 2.51
C ARG A 668 -18.16 8.82 2.91
N VAL A 669 -17.76 9.64 1.98
CA VAL A 669 -16.65 10.57 2.12
C VAL A 669 -17.01 11.94 1.53
N SER A 670 -16.56 13.04 2.16
CA SER A 670 -16.67 14.38 1.59
C SER A 670 -15.79 14.51 0.35
N GLU A 671 -16.11 15.41 -0.56
CA GLU A 671 -15.27 15.65 -1.74
C GLU A 671 -13.89 16.18 -1.33
N ARG A 672 -13.83 17.01 -0.28
CA ARG A 672 -12.57 17.53 0.26
C ARG A 672 -11.65 16.40 0.74
N ALA A 673 -12.13 15.54 1.63
CA ALA A 673 -11.35 14.41 2.12
C ALA A 673 -10.98 13.44 0.98
N LEU A 674 -11.90 13.20 0.04
CA LEU A 674 -11.62 12.37 -1.13
C LEU A 674 -10.42 12.92 -1.92
N ARG A 675 -10.41 14.24 -2.21
CA ARG A 675 -9.36 14.91 -2.99
C ARG A 675 -8.05 15.12 -2.24
N GLU A 676 -8.10 15.58 -0.96
CA GLU A 676 -6.91 15.94 -0.20
C GLU A 676 -6.20 14.73 0.43
N ILE A 677 -6.92 13.61 0.66
CA ILE A 677 -6.39 12.42 1.35
C ILE A 677 -6.39 11.19 0.44
N TYR A 678 -7.58 10.71 0.03
CA TYR A 678 -7.71 9.37 -0.55
C TYR A 678 -7.32 9.28 -2.03
N LEU A 679 -7.39 10.39 -2.78
CA LEU A 679 -6.93 10.48 -4.16
C LEU A 679 -5.52 11.07 -4.27
N LYS A 680 -5.08 11.87 -3.28
CA LYS A 680 -3.84 12.65 -3.36
C LYS A 680 -2.58 11.79 -3.56
N GLY A 681 -2.48 10.65 -2.87
CA GLY A 681 -1.35 9.73 -3.07
C GLY A 681 -1.28 9.19 -4.51
N PHE A 682 -2.43 8.84 -5.09
CA PHE A 682 -2.53 8.39 -6.49
C PHE A 682 -2.17 9.51 -7.47
N GLU A 683 -2.61 10.75 -7.21
CA GLU A 683 -2.26 11.93 -8.01
C GLU A 683 -0.74 12.12 -8.07
N ILE A 684 -0.07 12.08 -6.91
CA ILE A 684 1.39 12.19 -6.79
C ILE A 684 2.09 11.05 -7.55
N CYS A 685 1.66 9.82 -7.32
CA CYS A 685 2.25 8.64 -7.97
C CYS A 685 2.13 8.73 -9.50
N ILE A 686 0.95 9.09 -10.01
CA ILE A 686 0.71 9.23 -11.46
C ILE A 686 1.59 10.35 -12.04
N ALA A 687 1.67 11.49 -11.37
CA ALA A 687 2.44 12.63 -11.84
C ALA A 687 3.95 12.34 -11.89
N GLU A 688 4.48 11.55 -10.93
CA GLU A 688 5.92 11.30 -10.80
C GLU A 688 6.43 10.06 -11.52
N SER A 689 5.56 9.11 -11.86
CA SER A 689 6.02 7.81 -12.38
C SER A 689 5.24 7.26 -13.57
N ALA A 690 4.15 7.90 -13.97
CA ALA A 690 3.32 7.49 -15.10
C ALA A 690 3.04 5.96 -15.14
N PRO A 691 2.38 5.38 -14.11
CA PRO A 691 2.10 3.95 -14.05
C PRO A 691 1.33 3.49 -15.29
N ALA A 692 1.71 2.35 -15.86
CA ALA A 692 1.12 1.83 -17.09
C ALA A 692 -0.31 1.31 -16.88
N ALA A 693 -0.65 0.90 -15.66
CA ALA A 693 -1.99 0.43 -15.31
C ALA A 693 -2.43 0.94 -13.93
N LEU A 694 -3.75 0.95 -13.73
CA LEU A 694 -4.40 1.27 -12.46
C LEU A 694 -5.61 0.35 -12.26
N MET A 695 -5.78 -0.15 -11.02
CA MET A 695 -6.88 -1.02 -10.64
C MET A 695 -7.89 -0.28 -9.77
N THR A 696 -9.18 -0.34 -10.13
CA THR A 696 -10.26 0.22 -9.32
C THR A 696 -10.52 -0.63 -8.07
N ALA A 697 -10.98 0.00 -7.00
CA ALA A 697 -11.30 -0.70 -5.76
C ALA A 697 -12.62 -1.49 -5.82
N TYR A 698 -12.78 -2.44 -4.90
CA TYR A 698 -14.02 -3.23 -4.76
C TYR A 698 -15.21 -2.44 -4.22
N ASN A 699 -14.96 -1.49 -3.31
CA ASN A 699 -15.99 -0.78 -2.56
C ASN A 699 -16.76 0.23 -3.43
N LYS A 700 -17.83 0.75 -2.85
CA LYS A 700 -18.50 1.95 -3.35
C LYS A 700 -17.88 3.21 -2.75
N ILE A 701 -18.00 4.31 -3.48
CA ILE A 701 -17.82 5.67 -2.97
C ILE A 701 -19.14 6.40 -3.15
N ASN A 702 -19.70 6.86 -2.03
CA ASN A 702 -20.97 7.60 -2.03
C ASN A 702 -22.09 6.92 -2.85
N GLY A 703 -22.20 5.59 -2.73
CA GLY A 703 -23.23 4.77 -3.35
C GLY A 703 -22.87 4.15 -4.70
N VAL A 704 -21.80 4.57 -5.37
CA VAL A 704 -21.37 4.05 -6.68
C VAL A 704 -20.11 3.19 -6.55
N TRP A 705 -20.14 1.94 -7.05
CA TRP A 705 -18.93 1.10 -7.07
C TRP A 705 -17.81 1.74 -7.88
N CYS A 706 -16.58 1.64 -7.43
CA CYS A 706 -15.42 2.25 -8.09
C CYS A 706 -15.26 1.80 -9.55
N HIS A 707 -15.59 0.55 -9.87
CA HIS A 707 -15.56 0.03 -11.25
C HIS A 707 -16.72 0.49 -12.14
N TYR A 708 -17.68 1.26 -11.61
CA TYR A 708 -18.77 1.93 -12.34
C TYR A 708 -18.72 3.45 -12.20
N ASN A 709 -17.66 3.99 -11.60
CA ASN A 709 -17.62 5.39 -11.23
C ASN A 709 -16.99 6.24 -12.36
N TYR A 710 -17.86 6.91 -13.14
CA TYR A 710 -17.44 7.80 -14.22
C TYR A 710 -16.60 8.97 -13.71
N ASP A 711 -16.94 9.52 -12.55
CA ASP A 711 -16.18 10.65 -11.99
C ASP A 711 -14.73 10.26 -11.69
N LEU A 712 -14.49 9.07 -11.13
CA LEU A 712 -13.14 8.58 -10.88
C LEU A 712 -12.37 8.32 -12.18
N ALA A 713 -12.97 7.55 -13.11
CA ALA A 713 -12.25 7.09 -14.30
C ALA A 713 -12.15 8.17 -15.38
N ALA A 714 -13.24 8.86 -15.69
CA ALA A 714 -13.26 9.83 -16.77
C ALA A 714 -12.95 11.26 -16.30
N THR A 715 -13.63 11.74 -15.24
CA THR A 715 -13.45 13.12 -14.79
C THR A 715 -12.09 13.32 -14.16
N VAL A 716 -11.73 12.51 -13.18
CA VAL A 716 -10.45 12.66 -12.43
C VAL A 716 -9.29 12.11 -13.25
N LEU A 717 -9.24 10.79 -13.50
CA LEU A 717 -8.06 10.18 -14.11
C LEU A 717 -7.79 10.73 -15.53
N ARG A 718 -8.80 10.70 -16.42
CA ARG A 718 -8.60 11.11 -17.81
C ARG A 718 -8.61 12.62 -17.97
N GLY A 719 -9.57 13.30 -17.31
CA GLY A 719 -9.81 14.73 -17.50
C GLY A 719 -8.89 15.61 -16.68
N GLU A 720 -8.85 15.45 -15.37
CA GLU A 720 -8.09 16.32 -14.48
C GLU A 720 -6.60 15.99 -14.47
N TRP A 721 -6.25 14.69 -14.40
CA TRP A 721 -4.86 14.23 -14.28
C TRP A 721 -4.22 13.83 -15.60
N GLY A 722 -4.97 13.76 -16.71
CA GLY A 722 -4.43 13.38 -18.01
C GLY A 722 -3.86 11.96 -18.05
N TYR A 723 -4.30 11.06 -17.18
CA TYR A 723 -3.80 9.69 -17.09
C TYR A 723 -4.07 8.91 -18.38
N THR A 724 -3.03 8.36 -18.98
CA THR A 724 -3.08 7.62 -20.25
C THR A 724 -2.95 6.11 -20.10
N GLY A 725 -2.61 5.60 -18.91
CA GLY A 725 -2.46 4.16 -18.66
C GLY A 725 -3.79 3.42 -18.69
N LEU A 726 -3.73 2.08 -18.65
CA LEU A 726 -4.89 1.19 -18.63
C LEU A 726 -5.63 1.29 -17.28
N ILE A 727 -6.95 1.42 -17.32
CA ILE A 727 -7.81 1.36 -16.13
C ILE A 727 -8.49 -0.01 -16.12
N MET A 728 -8.13 -0.87 -15.17
CA MET A 728 -8.76 -2.18 -15.00
C MET A 728 -9.61 -2.25 -13.73
N THR A 729 -10.55 -3.20 -13.69
CA THR A 729 -11.26 -3.52 -12.45
C THR A 729 -10.39 -4.37 -11.55
N ASP A 730 -10.70 -4.38 -10.26
CA ASP A 730 -10.33 -5.51 -9.41
C ASP A 730 -11.09 -6.78 -9.85
N TRP A 731 -10.72 -7.96 -9.31
CA TRP A 731 -11.27 -9.23 -9.77
C TRP A 731 -12.74 -9.41 -9.36
N TRP A 732 -13.57 -9.90 -10.28
CA TRP A 732 -14.99 -10.21 -10.05
C TRP A 732 -15.86 -9.02 -9.61
N MET A 733 -16.12 -8.09 -10.55
CA MET A 733 -17.06 -6.98 -10.33
C MET A 733 -18.38 -7.44 -9.73
N GLN A 734 -19.01 -6.59 -8.93
CA GLN A 734 -20.41 -6.75 -8.52
C GLN A 734 -21.36 -6.38 -9.65
N HIS A 735 -22.53 -7.02 -9.69
CA HIS A 735 -23.61 -6.64 -10.61
C HIS A 735 -24.12 -5.24 -10.27
N GLY A 736 -24.29 -4.40 -11.28
CA GLY A 736 -24.78 -3.05 -11.14
C GLY A 736 -25.58 -2.55 -12.33
N GLN A 737 -26.35 -1.50 -12.10
CA GLN A 737 -27.12 -0.81 -13.12
C GLN A 737 -26.88 0.69 -13.00
N SER A 738 -26.68 1.36 -14.14
CA SER A 738 -26.55 2.82 -14.17
C SER A 738 -27.84 3.49 -13.68
N PRO A 739 -27.76 4.41 -12.74
CA PRO A 739 -28.91 5.22 -12.34
C PRO A 739 -29.29 6.25 -13.41
N GLU A 740 -28.31 6.71 -14.21
CA GLU A 740 -28.53 7.74 -15.25
C GLU A 740 -29.10 7.16 -16.55
N PHE A 741 -28.78 5.90 -16.88
CA PHE A 741 -29.12 5.28 -18.16
C PHE A 741 -29.87 3.97 -17.96
N ALA A 742 -31.19 4.02 -18.09
CA ALA A 742 -32.05 2.86 -17.90
C ALA A 742 -31.64 1.69 -18.83
N GLY A 743 -31.46 0.51 -18.24
CA GLY A 743 -31.10 -0.73 -18.93
C GLY A 743 -29.61 -0.94 -19.17
N VAL A 744 -28.76 0.06 -18.95
CA VAL A 744 -27.29 -0.10 -18.98
C VAL A 744 -26.81 -0.75 -17.68
N LYS A 745 -26.32 -1.99 -17.79
CA LYS A 745 -25.99 -2.86 -16.64
C LYS A 745 -24.62 -3.50 -16.81
N ASP A 746 -24.01 -3.86 -15.67
CA ASP A 746 -22.83 -4.71 -15.60
C ASP A 746 -21.70 -4.23 -16.53
N ASN A 747 -21.22 -5.06 -17.44
CA ASN A 747 -20.11 -4.71 -18.33
C ASN A 747 -20.39 -3.47 -19.21
N ALA A 748 -21.65 -3.27 -19.66
CA ALA A 748 -22.04 -2.05 -20.38
C ALA A 748 -21.94 -0.80 -19.47
N TYR A 749 -22.29 -0.94 -18.18
CA TYR A 749 -22.16 0.17 -17.22
C TYR A 749 -20.69 0.52 -16.95
N ARG A 750 -19.82 -0.50 -16.79
CA ARG A 750 -18.38 -0.32 -16.64
C ARG A 750 -17.76 0.42 -17.84
N ILE A 751 -18.11 0.02 -19.07
CA ILE A 751 -17.63 0.66 -20.30
C ILE A 751 -18.08 2.12 -20.35
N ARG A 752 -19.35 2.41 -20.02
CA ARG A 752 -19.87 3.78 -19.93
C ARG A 752 -19.15 4.62 -18.88
N ALA A 753 -18.71 4.00 -17.79
CA ALA A 753 -17.89 4.65 -16.78
C ALA A 753 -16.43 4.87 -17.22
N ARG A 754 -16.00 4.45 -18.41
CA ARG A 754 -14.63 4.58 -18.94
C ARG A 754 -13.59 3.76 -18.19
N VAL A 755 -13.98 2.69 -17.53
CA VAL A 755 -13.06 1.68 -17.01
C VAL A 755 -12.79 0.70 -18.15
N ASP A 756 -11.54 0.59 -18.59
CA ASP A 756 -11.19 -0.01 -19.88
C ASP A 756 -11.31 -1.53 -19.90
N LEU A 757 -10.86 -2.19 -18.83
CA LEU A 757 -10.68 -3.64 -18.79
C LEU A 757 -11.40 -4.27 -17.59
N TYR A 758 -12.16 -5.32 -17.84
CA TYR A 758 -12.80 -6.15 -16.82
C TYR A 758 -11.95 -7.38 -16.48
N MET A 759 -11.45 -7.51 -15.24
CA MET A 759 -10.69 -8.65 -14.78
C MET A 759 -11.48 -9.52 -13.78
N PRO A 760 -11.33 -10.83 -13.81
CA PRO A 760 -10.64 -11.67 -14.81
C PRO A 760 -11.54 -11.99 -16.03
N GLY A 761 -12.60 -11.23 -16.24
CA GLY A 761 -13.49 -11.35 -17.39
C GLY A 761 -14.78 -12.18 -17.15
N SER A 762 -15.04 -12.58 -15.91
CA SER A 762 -16.29 -13.27 -15.52
C SER A 762 -16.76 -12.85 -14.14
N PHE A 763 -18.07 -12.75 -13.95
CA PHE A 763 -18.69 -12.57 -12.63
C PHE A 763 -18.61 -13.84 -11.76
N SER A 764 -18.34 -14.99 -12.37
CA SER A 764 -18.27 -16.27 -11.66
C SER A 764 -16.82 -16.69 -11.41
N ARG A 765 -16.50 -16.96 -10.16
CA ARG A 765 -15.21 -17.56 -9.75
C ARG A 765 -14.96 -18.95 -10.37
N MET A 766 -16.02 -19.62 -10.85
CA MET A 766 -15.93 -20.92 -11.51
C MET A 766 -15.55 -20.83 -13.01
N CYS A 767 -15.60 -19.64 -13.61
CA CYS A 767 -15.31 -19.45 -15.02
C CYS A 767 -13.79 -19.31 -15.24
N LYS A 768 -13.15 -20.38 -15.70
CA LYS A 768 -11.69 -20.45 -15.91
C LYS A 768 -11.22 -19.97 -17.28
N GLY A 769 -12.12 -19.56 -18.18
CA GLY A 769 -11.76 -19.19 -19.54
C GLY A 769 -12.43 -17.90 -20.00
N TYR A 770 -12.09 -17.47 -21.22
CA TYR A 770 -12.79 -16.38 -21.88
C TYR A 770 -14.22 -16.78 -22.25
N LYS A 771 -15.18 -15.91 -21.94
CA LYS A 771 -16.59 -16.07 -22.30
C LYS A 771 -17.16 -14.73 -22.74
N ALA A 772 -17.42 -14.61 -24.05
CA ALA A 772 -17.96 -13.40 -24.64
C ALA A 772 -19.27 -12.95 -23.99
N ASP A 773 -19.42 -11.65 -23.76
CA ASP A 773 -20.67 -11.04 -23.29
C ASP A 773 -21.63 -10.83 -24.47
N LYS A 774 -22.36 -11.89 -24.82
CA LYS A 774 -23.36 -11.84 -25.92
C LYS A 774 -24.44 -10.77 -25.71
N LYS A 775 -24.71 -10.38 -24.43
CA LYS A 775 -25.70 -9.33 -24.13
C LYS A 775 -25.15 -7.96 -24.47
N LEU A 776 -23.90 -7.70 -24.15
CA LEU A 776 -23.22 -6.46 -24.53
C LEU A 776 -23.13 -6.35 -26.05
N ILE A 777 -22.56 -7.36 -26.71
CA ILE A 777 -22.37 -7.41 -28.17
C ILE A 777 -23.70 -7.17 -28.89
N GLY A 778 -24.78 -7.87 -28.48
CA GLY A 778 -26.09 -7.76 -29.10
C GLY A 778 -26.84 -6.42 -28.84
N ARG A 779 -26.25 -5.52 -28.01
CA ARG A 779 -26.85 -4.22 -27.65
C ARG A 779 -25.98 -3.02 -27.97
N VAL A 780 -24.89 -3.19 -28.69
CA VAL A 780 -24.07 -2.08 -29.21
C VAL A 780 -24.99 -1.21 -30.09
N ASP A 781 -24.95 0.09 -29.88
CA ASP A 781 -25.80 1.12 -30.52
C ASP A 781 -27.33 0.92 -30.36
N ARG A 782 -27.73 0.14 -29.33
CA ARG A 782 -29.16 -0.11 -29.04
C ARG A 782 -29.54 0.38 -27.64
N ARG A 783 -30.83 0.57 -27.42
CA ARG A 783 -31.36 0.98 -26.10
C ARG A 783 -30.92 0.01 -25.00
N GLY A 784 -30.36 0.56 -23.92
CA GLY A 784 -29.87 -0.20 -22.77
C GLY A 784 -28.49 -0.86 -22.98
N GLY A 785 -27.79 -0.50 -24.05
CA GLY A 785 -26.38 -0.85 -24.32
C GLY A 785 -25.47 0.36 -24.27
N VAL A 786 -24.29 0.18 -24.84
CA VAL A 786 -23.28 1.23 -25.07
C VAL A 786 -23.21 1.57 -26.55
N THR A 787 -22.67 2.74 -26.88
CA THR A 787 -22.36 3.07 -28.28
C THR A 787 -21.12 2.29 -28.71
N ARG A 788 -20.99 2.08 -30.02
CA ARG A 788 -19.75 1.48 -30.57
C ARG A 788 -18.54 2.35 -30.23
N GLY A 789 -18.68 3.67 -30.24
CA GLY A 789 -17.60 4.60 -29.85
C GLY A 789 -17.12 4.41 -28.42
N GLU A 790 -18.03 4.12 -27.47
CA GLU A 790 -17.65 3.80 -26.08
C GLU A 790 -16.86 2.48 -25.98
N LEU A 791 -17.27 1.49 -26.76
CA LEU A 791 -16.59 0.20 -26.81
C LEU A 791 -15.21 0.31 -27.46
N GLU A 792 -15.10 1.05 -28.59
CA GLU A 792 -13.84 1.36 -29.26
C GLU A 792 -12.89 2.15 -28.37
N TYR A 793 -13.40 3.08 -27.55
CA TYR A 793 -12.59 3.85 -26.61
C TYR A 793 -11.87 2.94 -25.59
N CYS A 794 -12.60 2.03 -24.93
CA CYS A 794 -12.01 1.10 -23.96
C CYS A 794 -11.04 0.11 -24.65
N ALA A 795 -11.43 -0.43 -25.80
CA ALA A 795 -10.58 -1.34 -26.57
C ALA A 795 -9.28 -0.66 -27.03
N ARG A 796 -9.34 0.60 -27.46
CA ARG A 796 -8.17 1.41 -27.85
C ARG A 796 -7.17 1.55 -26.70
N ASN A 797 -7.65 1.85 -25.48
CA ASN A 797 -6.78 1.98 -24.31
C ASN A 797 -6.10 0.64 -23.98
N THR A 798 -6.80 -0.48 -24.14
CA THR A 798 -6.21 -1.82 -24.00
C THR A 798 -5.16 -2.08 -25.09
N LEU A 799 -5.43 -1.74 -26.35
CA LEU A 799 -4.46 -1.90 -27.44
C LEU A 799 -3.20 -1.05 -27.22
N ARG A 800 -3.34 0.17 -26.75
CA ARG A 800 -2.20 1.04 -26.38
C ARG A 800 -1.34 0.43 -25.26
N ALA A 801 -1.97 -0.19 -24.26
CA ALA A 801 -1.25 -0.95 -23.23
C ALA A 801 -0.50 -2.15 -23.83
N VAL A 802 -1.14 -2.92 -24.72
CA VAL A 802 -0.49 -4.04 -25.43
C VAL A 802 0.68 -3.53 -26.27
N ILE A 803 0.52 -2.44 -27.03
CA ILE A 803 1.60 -1.87 -27.86
C ILE A 803 2.77 -1.46 -26.96
N ARG A 804 2.51 -0.75 -25.87
CA ARG A 804 3.54 -0.31 -24.92
C ARG A 804 4.34 -1.48 -24.35
N LEU A 805 3.67 -2.59 -23.99
CA LEU A 805 4.28 -3.71 -23.28
C LEU A 805 4.96 -4.72 -24.22
N CYS A 806 4.42 -4.90 -25.42
CA CYS A 806 4.86 -5.99 -26.28
C CYS A 806 5.65 -5.54 -27.52
N PHE A 807 5.56 -4.27 -27.93
CA PHE A 807 6.18 -3.77 -29.17
C PHE A 807 7.14 -2.60 -28.96
N ALA A 808 7.05 -1.84 -27.88
CA ALA A 808 8.08 -0.89 -27.53
C ALA A 808 9.34 -1.69 -27.18
N GLY A 809 10.31 -1.74 -28.10
CA GLY A 809 11.60 -2.39 -27.84
C GLY A 809 12.19 -1.92 -26.52
N ASN A 810 13.06 -2.72 -25.88
CA ASN A 810 13.71 -2.49 -24.57
C ASN A 810 14.50 -1.17 -24.40
N LYS A 811 14.15 -0.12 -25.13
CA LYS A 811 14.53 1.25 -24.88
C LYS A 811 13.35 1.90 -24.19
N ALA A 812 13.50 2.03 -22.87
CA ALA A 812 12.80 3.05 -22.11
C ALA A 812 13.13 4.43 -22.73
N GLU A 813 12.46 4.78 -23.83
CA GLU A 813 12.08 6.16 -24.01
C GLU A 813 11.07 6.42 -22.89
N GLN A 814 11.63 6.77 -21.74
CA GLN A 814 10.92 7.47 -20.71
C GLN A 814 10.23 8.62 -21.43
N ALA A 815 8.92 8.48 -21.65
CA ALA A 815 8.10 9.63 -21.88
C ALA A 815 8.40 10.52 -20.67
N GLU A 816 9.15 11.60 -20.89
CA GLU A 816 9.28 12.64 -19.89
C GLU A 816 7.88 12.89 -19.36
N PRO A 817 7.66 12.89 -18.04
CA PRO A 817 6.38 13.22 -17.48
C PRO A 817 6.05 14.61 -18.04
N LYS A 818 5.20 14.66 -19.07
CA LYS A 818 4.61 15.91 -19.50
C LYS A 818 3.91 16.40 -18.27
N SER A 819 4.51 17.40 -17.63
CA SER A 819 3.96 18.00 -16.42
C SER A 819 2.49 18.29 -16.69
N ALA A 820 1.61 17.43 -16.20
CA ALA A 820 0.17 17.62 -16.23
C ALA A 820 -0.24 18.87 -15.42
N PHE A 821 0.73 19.48 -14.77
CA PHE A 821 0.62 20.74 -14.05
C PHE A 821 1.04 21.95 -14.91
N ARG A 822 0.49 22.07 -16.14
CA ARG A 822 0.31 23.37 -16.75
C ARG A 822 -1.05 23.91 -16.32
N ARG A 823 -1.18 24.24 -15.04
CA ARG A 823 -2.15 25.23 -14.58
C ARG A 823 -1.39 26.28 -13.78
N VAL A 824 -1.15 27.36 -14.47
CA VAL A 824 -0.62 28.63 -13.99
C VAL A 824 -1.46 29.19 -12.86
#